data_504e0d185d92a609577db444fb32f2ea
#
_entry.id   504e0d185d92a609577db444fb32f2ea
#
_cell.length_a   1.000
_cell.length_b   1.000
_cell.length_c   1.000
_cell.angle_alpha   90.00
_cell.angle_beta   90.00
_cell.angle_gamma   90.00
#
_symmetry.space_group_name_H-M   'P 1'
#
loop_
_entity.id
_entity.type
_entity.pdbx_description
1 polymer ?
#
loop_
_entity_poly.entity_id
_entity_poly.type
_entity_poly.pdbx_seq_one_letter_code
_entity_poly.pdbx_strand_id
1 'polypeptide(L)'
;LEKPTFKPYRRPSGGWGSAFSVGNILRREGVLASVPVALTRHNKVDGYQCNSCAWVKPASPLPFEFCENGVKAVAWELTSHRCTPDFFAAHTVTELRDWDDYHLEQTGRLTHPLRYDATSDTYVPVSWGHAVEEIARELRAVEDRKKGTVFYSSGRLSNEGSYLYQLFARIYGNNNLPDSSNMCHETTSVALPASIGQAIGTVALDDFAKADCLLFFGQNPGSNSPRMLHPLQEASRRGVPIITYNPLRERGLERFLNPQSPTEMLTRKDTRISSQYHQVKAGGDLAALTGICKAVVALHDEALTAGGAAVLDEAFIKDHTHGFETFVAWLRAQDWDVLERRSGLHRADMESTAMVYSRSRTVIGVYGMGLTQHRAGVETVQMLVNLLMLRGNMGRDGAGICPVRGHSNVQGQRTVGITEKPELFPLTRLGEQFDFEPPREPGYNTVEACEAVLKGDVRAFVMLGGNFVRAIPDHGQMEPAWRRLRLTVNVITKLNRSALLPGEISYILPVIGRLEIDETAAGQQVLSMEDTSACVHGNRGLRKPASPHLISEIRLICELALKVLDPNPRVRWTDYMTDYAEIRREISATLPDSFWDYERRMWEPGGFQRDLPVKRREWRTDTGRANFVTPGGLDEDADMPDVGHDVLRLMTLRSNDQFNTTVYGYDDRFRGINNTRKVVLMNRSDIDRLGLKVGQAVTLKTCADDGVDRRLAGMLVVAYDVPIGCIGGYYPECNVLMPIWHYAVGSKTPAAKTVPVTVHPEGDRVLEPQLADAAG
;
A
#
# COMPACT_ATOMS: atom_id res chain seq x y z
N LEU A 1 -7.26 13.99 26.39
CA LEU A 1 -7.48 14.33 24.96
C LEU A 1 -8.42 15.50 24.85
N GLU A 2 -8.09 16.48 24.00
CA GLU A 2 -9.01 17.58 23.66
C GLU A 2 -10.28 17.01 23.01
N LYS A 3 -11.40 17.72 23.14
CA LYS A 3 -12.68 17.27 22.56
C LYS A 3 -12.55 17.15 21.03
N PRO A 4 -13.15 16.13 20.40
CA PRO A 4 -13.23 16.02 18.95
C PRO A 4 -13.86 17.28 18.32
N THR A 5 -13.28 17.76 17.23
CA THR A 5 -13.83 18.89 16.48
C THR A 5 -13.91 18.58 15.00
N PHE A 6 -14.97 19.09 14.34
CA PHE A 6 -15.22 18.90 12.92
C PHE A 6 -15.29 20.26 12.23
N LYS A 7 -14.26 20.58 11.44
CA LYS A 7 -14.17 21.86 10.73
C LYS A 7 -13.85 21.63 9.26
N PRO A 8 -14.76 21.88 8.32
CA PRO A 8 -14.52 21.68 6.91
C PRO A 8 -13.24 22.36 6.41
N TYR A 9 -12.35 21.61 5.79
CA TYR A 9 -11.12 22.15 5.21
C TYR A 9 -11.38 22.65 3.80
N ARG A 10 -11.22 23.98 3.58
CA ARG A 10 -11.51 24.64 2.30
C ARG A 10 -10.24 25.05 1.53
N ARG A 11 -9.05 24.92 2.15
CA ARG A 11 -7.78 25.29 1.52
C ARG A 11 -7.29 24.18 0.56
N PRO A 12 -6.41 24.51 -0.41
CA PRO A 12 -5.82 23.51 -1.30
C PRO A 12 -4.94 22.52 -0.52
N SER A 13 -4.68 21.36 -1.11
CA SER A 13 -3.62 20.46 -0.65
C SER A 13 -2.27 21.16 -0.80
N GLY A 14 -1.30 20.87 0.07
CA GLY A 14 -0.01 21.55 0.09
C GLY A 14 -0.05 22.90 0.83
N GLY A 15 0.68 23.87 0.31
CA GLY A 15 0.72 25.24 0.80
C GLY A 15 1.16 25.41 2.25
N TRP A 16 0.72 26.49 2.88
CA TRP A 16 1.04 26.79 4.29
C TRP A 16 0.54 25.73 5.27
N GLY A 17 -0.58 25.04 4.95
CA GLY A 17 -1.06 23.92 5.78
C GLY A 17 -0.05 22.79 5.89
N SER A 18 0.61 22.43 4.80
CA SER A 18 1.69 21.43 4.81
C SER A 18 2.93 21.95 5.55
N ALA A 19 3.29 23.22 5.36
CA ALA A 19 4.43 23.81 6.07
C ALA A 19 4.26 23.80 7.60
N PHE A 20 3.07 24.17 8.08
CA PHE A 20 2.75 24.10 9.50
C PHE A 20 2.73 22.67 10.04
N SER A 21 2.16 21.72 9.29
CA SER A 21 2.15 20.32 9.67
C SER A 21 3.57 19.74 9.80
N VAL A 22 4.45 20.08 8.85
CA VAL A 22 5.89 19.73 8.91
C VAL A 22 6.55 20.34 10.15
N GLY A 23 6.35 21.63 10.42
CA GLY A 23 6.92 22.28 11.61
C GLY A 23 6.48 21.62 12.91
N ASN A 24 5.22 21.24 13.00
CA ASN A 24 4.66 20.58 14.18
C ASN A 24 5.26 19.19 14.43
N ILE A 25 5.37 18.34 13.40
CA ILE A 25 5.97 17.01 13.56
C ILE A 25 7.45 17.10 13.95
N LEU A 26 8.23 18.00 13.32
CA LEU A 26 9.64 18.18 13.64
C LEU A 26 9.86 18.61 15.10
N ARG A 27 8.96 19.48 15.61
CA ARG A 27 9.00 19.91 17.03
C ARG A 27 8.64 18.77 17.96
N ARG A 28 7.56 18.05 17.67
CA ARG A 28 7.06 16.95 18.50
C ARG A 28 8.08 15.82 18.61
N GLU A 29 8.75 15.47 17.51
CA GLU A 29 9.75 14.41 17.48
C GLU A 29 11.14 14.86 17.98
N GLY A 30 11.32 16.15 18.35
CA GLY A 30 12.58 16.69 18.85
C GLY A 30 13.69 16.74 17.79
N VAL A 31 13.36 16.93 16.51
CA VAL A 31 14.29 16.80 15.37
C VAL A 31 14.39 18.05 14.49
N LEU A 32 14.03 19.22 15.03
CA LEU A 32 14.04 20.50 14.31
C LEU A 32 15.40 20.83 13.68
N ALA A 33 16.52 20.50 14.31
CA ALA A 33 17.85 20.77 13.78
C ALA A 33 18.35 19.68 12.83
N SER A 34 17.98 18.42 13.06
CA SER A 34 18.59 17.27 12.39
C SER A 34 17.91 16.89 11.07
N VAL A 35 16.57 16.94 11.02
CA VAL A 35 15.81 16.53 9.84
C VAL A 35 15.98 17.48 8.65
N PRO A 36 16.00 18.81 8.80
CA PRO A 36 16.26 19.69 7.64
C PRO A 36 17.55 19.38 6.90
N VAL A 37 18.62 19.00 7.62
CA VAL A 37 19.87 18.55 7.00
C VAL A 37 19.68 17.23 6.25
N ALA A 38 18.96 16.28 6.82
CA ALA A 38 18.67 15.02 6.13
C ALA A 38 17.81 15.23 4.86
N LEU A 39 16.87 16.19 4.87
CA LEU A 39 16.01 16.49 3.74
C LEU A 39 16.79 17.03 2.50
N THR A 40 17.97 17.59 2.66
CA THR A 40 18.81 17.97 1.52
C THR A 40 19.28 16.78 0.68
N ARG A 41 19.28 15.58 1.26
CA ARG A 41 19.66 14.31 0.61
C ARG A 41 18.47 13.41 0.28
N HIS A 42 17.25 13.86 0.59
CA HIS A 42 16.00 13.12 0.38
C HIS A 42 15.75 12.94 -1.13
N ASN A 43 15.58 11.70 -1.57
CA ASN A 43 15.37 11.33 -2.98
C ASN A 43 16.47 11.84 -3.94
N LYS A 44 17.68 12.00 -3.46
CA LYS A 44 18.86 12.39 -4.25
C LYS A 44 19.72 11.16 -4.56
N VAL A 45 20.57 11.26 -5.58
CA VAL A 45 21.44 10.17 -6.04
C VAL A 45 22.30 9.65 -4.89
N ASP A 46 23.10 10.51 -4.25
CA ASP A 46 23.95 10.12 -3.11
C ASP A 46 23.24 10.24 -1.74
N GLY A 47 21.94 10.10 -1.73
CA GLY A 47 21.13 10.25 -0.55
C GLY A 47 20.35 8.98 -0.26
N TYR A 48 19.16 9.18 0.27
CA TYR A 48 18.25 8.09 0.59
C TYR A 48 16.91 8.25 -0.12
N GLN A 49 16.28 7.12 -0.45
CA GLN A 49 14.91 7.10 -0.91
C GLN A 49 13.96 7.27 0.27
N CYS A 50 12.90 8.03 0.08
CA CYS A 50 11.85 8.22 1.08
C CYS A 50 11.35 6.86 1.63
N ASN A 51 11.26 6.77 2.96
CA ASN A 51 10.77 5.58 3.65
C ASN A 51 9.23 5.50 3.75
N SER A 52 8.51 6.46 3.14
CA SER A 52 7.05 6.48 3.07
C SER A 52 6.55 5.67 1.87
N CYS A 53 6.12 6.33 0.80
CA CYS A 53 5.50 5.69 -0.36
C CYS A 53 6.52 5.29 -1.45
N ALA A 54 6.03 4.50 -2.43
CA ALA A 54 6.83 4.06 -3.57
C ALA A 54 6.89 5.06 -4.73
N TRP A 55 6.52 6.34 -4.54
CA TRP A 55 6.54 7.30 -5.61
C TRP A 55 7.96 7.56 -6.13
N VAL A 56 8.06 7.74 -7.43
CA VAL A 56 9.27 7.78 -8.24
C VAL A 56 10.29 8.80 -7.75
N LYS A 57 11.58 8.45 -7.84
CA LYS A 57 12.72 9.35 -7.65
C LYS A 57 13.10 9.96 -9.00
N PRO A 58 12.99 11.29 -9.18
CA PRO A 58 13.27 11.90 -10.48
C PRO A 58 14.78 11.87 -10.84
N ALA A 59 15.08 11.81 -12.14
CA ALA A 59 16.45 11.89 -12.63
C ALA A 59 17.07 13.27 -12.37
N SER A 60 16.26 14.32 -12.45
CA SER A 60 16.67 15.71 -12.16
C SER A 60 15.86 16.24 -10.97
N PRO A 61 16.25 15.90 -9.72
CA PRO A 61 15.50 16.29 -8.54
C PRO A 61 15.61 17.80 -8.27
N LEU A 62 14.51 18.38 -7.79
CA LEU A 62 14.47 19.74 -7.27
C LEU A 62 15.44 19.90 -6.08
N PRO A 63 15.83 21.14 -5.71
CA PRO A 63 16.65 21.39 -4.52
C PRO A 63 16.10 20.69 -3.27
N PHE A 64 14.78 20.69 -3.12
CA PHE A 64 14.05 19.98 -2.07
C PHE A 64 13.08 18.96 -2.70
N GLU A 65 13.42 17.67 -2.62
CA GLU A 65 12.64 16.60 -3.25
C GLU A 65 11.87 15.80 -2.18
N PHE A 66 11.04 16.49 -1.41
CA PHE A 66 10.23 15.90 -0.35
C PHE A 66 8.77 16.37 -0.36
N CYS A 67 7.90 15.71 0.37
CA CYS A 67 6.53 16.11 0.63
C CYS A 67 6.24 16.05 2.14
N GLU A 68 5.10 16.59 2.56
CA GLU A 68 4.63 16.57 3.94
C GLU A 68 4.74 15.17 4.56
N ASN A 69 4.19 14.13 3.91
CA ASN A 69 4.20 12.77 4.43
C ASN A 69 5.58 12.13 4.44
N GLY A 70 6.45 12.46 3.49
CA GLY A 70 7.85 12.06 3.51
C GLY A 70 8.58 12.63 4.71
N VAL A 71 8.36 13.92 5.02
CA VAL A 71 8.97 14.56 6.21
C VAL A 71 8.44 13.93 7.50
N LYS A 72 7.12 13.65 7.59
CA LYS A 72 6.53 12.96 8.75
C LYS A 72 7.19 11.60 8.96
N ALA A 73 7.36 10.81 7.91
CA ALA A 73 8.00 9.50 8.00
C ALA A 73 9.48 9.58 8.41
N VAL A 74 10.22 10.56 7.89
CA VAL A 74 11.63 10.81 8.27
C VAL A 74 11.73 11.27 9.72
N ALA A 75 10.91 12.22 10.15
CA ALA A 75 10.87 12.70 11.53
C ALA A 75 10.53 11.58 12.51
N TRP A 76 9.58 10.72 12.15
CA TRP A 76 9.16 9.56 12.92
C TRP A 76 10.27 8.51 13.10
N GLU A 77 11.03 8.25 12.04
CA GLU A 77 12.18 7.33 12.09
C GLU A 77 13.36 7.92 12.90
N LEU A 78 13.64 9.21 12.71
CA LEU A 78 14.76 9.91 13.36
C LEU A 78 14.41 10.54 14.71
N THR A 79 13.25 10.26 15.28
CA THR A 79 12.78 10.82 16.56
C THR A 79 13.87 10.79 17.64
N SER A 80 13.91 11.82 18.48
CA SER A 80 14.79 11.87 19.66
C SER A 80 14.31 10.96 20.80
N HIS A 81 13.08 10.50 20.76
CA HIS A 81 12.49 9.64 21.79
C HIS A 81 13.07 8.23 21.74
N ARG A 82 13.26 7.61 22.91
CA ARG A 82 13.82 6.26 23.08
C ARG A 82 12.94 5.42 23.98
N CYS A 83 12.51 4.28 23.47
CA CYS A 83 11.82 3.24 24.22
C CYS A 83 12.88 2.27 24.78
N THR A 84 13.29 2.51 26.03
CA THR A 84 14.36 1.77 26.70
C THR A 84 13.82 0.58 27.50
N PRO A 85 14.67 -0.33 28.00
CA PRO A 85 14.24 -1.40 28.90
C PRO A 85 13.50 -0.90 30.15
N ASP A 86 13.83 0.28 30.68
CA ASP A 86 13.16 0.85 31.86
C ASP A 86 11.67 1.11 31.60
N PHE A 87 11.31 1.49 30.36
CA PHE A 87 9.92 1.63 29.97
C PHE A 87 9.16 0.29 30.12
N PHE A 88 9.74 -0.80 29.67
CA PHE A 88 9.13 -2.13 29.74
C PHE A 88 9.12 -2.70 31.17
N ALA A 89 10.07 -2.29 32.03
CA ALA A 89 10.06 -2.64 33.44
C ALA A 89 8.94 -1.93 34.22
N ALA A 90 8.50 -0.76 33.72
CA ALA A 90 7.45 0.06 34.35
C ALA A 90 6.04 -0.26 33.87
N HIS A 91 5.87 -0.97 32.72
CA HIS A 91 4.58 -1.21 32.08
C HIS A 91 4.41 -2.68 31.70
N THR A 92 3.30 -3.29 32.13
CA THR A 92 2.95 -4.65 31.70
C THR A 92 2.42 -4.65 30.24
N VAL A 93 2.56 -5.78 29.57
CA VAL A 93 2.00 -5.97 28.22
C VAL A 93 0.48 -5.85 28.25
N THR A 94 -0.17 -6.29 29.32
CA THR A 94 -1.62 -6.15 29.52
C THR A 94 -2.02 -4.69 29.61
N GLU A 95 -1.31 -3.85 30.37
CA GLU A 95 -1.54 -2.40 30.42
C GLU A 95 -1.34 -1.74 29.05
N LEU A 96 -0.25 -2.06 28.34
CA LEU A 96 0.08 -1.46 27.05
C LEU A 96 -0.93 -1.82 25.94
N ARG A 97 -1.64 -2.92 26.08
CA ARG A 97 -2.73 -3.27 25.12
C ARG A 97 -3.90 -2.30 25.15
N ASP A 98 -4.11 -1.59 26.26
CA ASP A 98 -5.16 -0.57 26.37
C ASP A 98 -4.75 0.78 25.75
N TRP A 99 -3.44 0.95 25.46
CA TRP A 99 -2.96 2.15 24.78
C TRP A 99 -3.36 2.12 23.30
N ASP A 100 -3.62 3.29 22.71
CA ASP A 100 -3.84 3.39 21.27
C ASP A 100 -2.52 3.30 20.46
N ASP A 101 -2.65 3.03 19.17
CA ASP A 101 -1.51 2.81 18.29
C ASP A 101 -0.58 4.03 18.20
N TYR A 102 -1.11 5.25 18.29
CA TYR A 102 -0.32 6.47 18.26
C TYR A 102 0.59 6.58 19.49
N HIS A 103 0.05 6.37 20.70
CA HIS A 103 0.83 6.47 21.94
C HIS A 103 1.89 5.38 22.03
N LEU A 104 1.61 4.16 21.57
CA LEU A 104 2.60 3.09 21.50
C LEU A 104 3.82 3.50 20.67
N GLU A 105 3.61 4.01 19.47
CA GLU A 105 4.71 4.42 18.61
C GLU A 105 5.41 5.72 19.09
N GLN A 106 4.70 6.59 19.86
CA GLN A 106 5.27 7.80 20.48
C GLN A 106 6.29 7.50 21.56
N THR A 107 6.34 6.29 22.13
CA THR A 107 7.41 5.87 23.06
C THR A 107 8.80 6.00 22.43
N GLY A 108 8.89 6.03 21.10
CA GLY A 108 10.12 6.30 20.37
C GLY A 108 10.78 5.06 19.79
N ARG A 109 12.07 5.21 19.45
CA ARG A 109 12.88 4.12 18.89
C ARG A 109 13.23 3.11 19.97
N LEU A 110 12.95 1.83 19.69
CA LEU A 110 13.40 0.70 20.50
C LEU A 110 14.93 0.65 20.53
N THR A 111 15.51 0.24 21.66
CA THR A 111 16.95 0.35 21.88
C THR A 111 17.68 -0.97 22.15
N HIS A 112 16.98 -2.00 22.63
CA HIS A 112 17.56 -3.29 23.01
C HIS A 112 16.70 -4.45 22.51
N PRO A 113 17.29 -5.62 22.21
CA PRO A 113 16.52 -6.84 22.01
C PRO A 113 15.85 -7.24 23.32
N LEU A 114 14.59 -7.64 23.22
CA LEU A 114 13.71 -7.89 24.35
C LEU A 114 13.02 -9.25 24.17
N ARG A 115 12.85 -9.99 25.28
CA ARG A 115 12.09 -11.22 25.36
C ARG A 115 10.90 -11.05 26.30
N TYR A 116 9.75 -11.55 25.94
CA TYR A 116 8.58 -11.55 26.82
C TYR A 116 8.77 -12.53 27.98
N ASP A 117 8.53 -12.04 29.18
CA ASP A 117 8.44 -12.85 30.40
C ASP A 117 6.99 -12.90 30.87
N ALA A 118 6.39 -14.09 30.76
CA ALA A 118 5.00 -14.30 31.14
C ALA A 118 4.76 -14.20 32.67
N THR A 119 5.81 -14.36 33.48
CA THR A 119 5.69 -14.28 34.94
C THR A 119 5.47 -12.85 35.41
N SER A 120 6.18 -11.90 34.82
CA SER A 120 6.05 -10.48 35.11
C SER A 120 5.09 -9.75 34.17
N ASP A 121 4.62 -10.39 33.10
CA ASP A 121 3.87 -9.80 31.99
C ASP A 121 4.60 -8.59 31.37
N THR A 122 5.93 -8.66 31.28
CA THR A 122 6.77 -7.57 30.74
C THR A 122 7.74 -8.08 29.68
N TYR A 123 8.32 -7.16 28.92
CA TYR A 123 9.46 -7.45 28.07
C TYR A 123 10.77 -7.15 28.81
N VAL A 124 11.66 -8.14 28.86
CA VAL A 124 12.97 -8.02 29.54
C VAL A 124 14.11 -8.00 28.52
N PRO A 125 15.18 -7.21 28.76
CA PRO A 125 16.30 -7.15 27.84
C PRO A 125 17.08 -8.47 27.82
N VAL A 126 17.53 -8.87 26.63
CA VAL A 126 18.36 -10.06 26.41
C VAL A 126 19.51 -9.73 25.48
N SER A 127 20.53 -10.58 25.46
CA SER A 127 21.60 -10.45 24.45
C SER A 127 21.13 -10.95 23.09
N TRP A 128 21.71 -10.40 22.01
CA TRP A 128 21.48 -10.89 20.65
C TRP A 128 21.81 -12.37 20.51
N GLY A 129 22.93 -12.82 21.08
CA GLY A 129 23.30 -14.23 21.06
C GLY A 129 22.24 -15.15 21.66
N HIS A 130 21.67 -14.76 22.82
CA HIS A 130 20.57 -15.51 23.44
C HIS A 130 19.32 -15.54 22.57
N ALA A 131 18.92 -14.38 22.04
CA ALA A 131 17.73 -14.28 21.19
C ALA A 131 17.87 -15.14 19.93
N VAL A 132 18.99 -15.03 19.20
CA VAL A 132 19.25 -15.80 17.99
C VAL A 132 19.29 -17.32 18.28
N GLU A 133 19.93 -17.73 19.38
CA GLU A 133 20.04 -19.14 19.76
C GLU A 133 18.67 -19.75 20.11
N GLU A 134 17.84 -19.06 20.89
CA GLU A 134 16.52 -19.56 21.27
C GLU A 134 15.58 -19.57 20.06
N ILE A 135 15.55 -18.53 19.25
CA ILE A 135 14.74 -18.48 18.01
C ILE A 135 15.18 -19.60 17.07
N ALA A 136 16.46 -19.81 16.89
CA ALA A 136 16.98 -20.88 16.04
C ALA A 136 16.58 -22.27 16.54
N ARG A 137 16.64 -22.50 17.86
CA ARG A 137 16.18 -23.74 18.47
C ARG A 137 14.70 -24.01 18.19
N GLU A 138 13.84 -23.01 18.40
CA GLU A 138 12.40 -23.12 18.16
C GLU A 138 12.07 -23.34 16.68
N LEU A 139 12.76 -22.66 15.76
CA LEU A 139 12.60 -22.86 14.32
C LEU A 139 13.03 -24.28 13.86
N ARG A 140 14.14 -24.81 14.40
CA ARG A 140 14.59 -26.18 14.13
C ARG A 140 13.61 -27.23 14.68
N ALA A 141 12.93 -26.92 15.77
CA ALA A 141 11.97 -27.82 16.43
C ALA A 141 10.60 -27.89 15.73
N VAL A 142 10.35 -27.08 14.69
CA VAL A 142 9.12 -27.18 13.90
C VAL A 142 9.18 -28.43 13.03
N GLU A 143 8.32 -29.39 13.30
CA GLU A 143 8.29 -30.69 12.56
C GLU A 143 7.86 -30.51 11.11
N ASP A 144 6.71 -29.87 10.87
CA ASP A 144 6.24 -29.54 9.53
C ASP A 144 6.68 -28.13 9.14
N ARG A 145 7.89 -28.00 8.61
CA ARG A 145 8.45 -26.71 8.17
C ARG A 145 7.67 -26.07 7.04
N LYS A 146 6.97 -26.88 6.20
CA LYS A 146 6.18 -26.39 5.07
C LYS A 146 4.96 -25.60 5.53
N LYS A 147 4.34 -25.98 6.65
CA LYS A 147 3.11 -25.35 7.17
C LYS A 147 3.32 -24.58 8.46
N GLY A 148 4.19 -25.09 9.33
CA GLY A 148 4.32 -24.63 10.70
C GLY A 148 5.06 -23.31 10.88
N THR A 149 5.68 -22.74 9.84
CA THR A 149 6.44 -21.47 9.94
C THR A 149 6.01 -20.49 8.86
N VAL A 150 5.84 -19.23 9.25
CA VAL A 150 5.56 -18.11 8.35
C VAL A 150 6.66 -17.05 8.46
N PHE A 151 7.15 -16.58 7.32
CA PHE A 151 8.16 -15.53 7.18
C PHE A 151 7.55 -14.29 6.52
N TYR A 152 6.91 -13.43 7.31
CA TYR A 152 6.29 -12.20 6.81
C TYR A 152 7.32 -11.10 6.57
N SER A 153 7.15 -10.36 5.47
CA SER A 153 7.95 -9.19 5.14
C SER A 153 7.13 -7.93 4.97
N SER A 154 7.58 -6.85 5.62
CA SER A 154 7.03 -5.50 5.38
C SER A 154 7.55 -4.92 4.06
N GLY A 155 6.71 -4.20 3.32
CA GLY A 155 7.06 -3.54 2.05
C GLY A 155 8.09 -2.41 2.14
N ARG A 156 8.80 -2.27 3.27
CA ARG A 156 9.90 -1.32 3.48
C ARG A 156 11.27 -1.96 3.52
N LEU A 157 11.36 -3.29 3.57
CA LEU A 157 12.63 -4.02 3.54
C LEU A 157 13.41 -3.71 2.26
N SER A 158 14.74 -3.62 2.33
CA SER A 158 15.59 -3.42 1.15
C SER A 158 15.59 -4.61 0.20
N ASN A 159 16.05 -4.43 -1.03
CA ASN A 159 16.20 -5.54 -1.97
C ASN A 159 17.18 -6.60 -1.42
N GLU A 160 18.29 -6.17 -0.85
CA GLU A 160 19.30 -7.04 -0.25
C GLU A 160 18.72 -7.88 0.90
N GLY A 161 18.06 -7.23 1.85
CA GLY A 161 17.40 -7.92 2.97
C GLY A 161 16.29 -8.85 2.50
N SER A 162 15.50 -8.43 1.51
CA SER A 162 14.43 -9.24 0.91
C SER A 162 14.97 -10.48 0.22
N TYR A 163 16.05 -10.34 -0.54
CA TYR A 163 16.69 -11.47 -1.22
C TYR A 163 17.23 -12.51 -0.25
N LEU A 164 17.92 -12.07 0.80
CA LEU A 164 18.42 -12.98 1.83
C LEU A 164 17.29 -13.64 2.63
N TYR A 165 16.22 -12.91 2.90
CA TYR A 165 15.11 -13.43 3.68
C TYR A 165 14.33 -14.53 2.92
N GLN A 166 14.09 -14.33 1.63
CA GLN A 166 13.49 -15.35 0.81
C GLN A 166 14.43 -16.57 0.59
N LEU A 167 15.74 -16.35 0.47
CA LEU A 167 16.71 -17.41 0.36
C LEU A 167 16.73 -18.24 1.65
N PHE A 168 16.76 -17.60 2.81
CA PHE A 168 16.65 -18.26 4.12
C PHE A 168 15.38 -19.11 4.22
N ALA A 169 14.21 -18.57 3.91
CA ALA A 169 12.95 -19.28 4.00
C ALA A 169 12.89 -20.51 3.06
N ARG A 170 13.43 -20.39 1.86
CA ARG A 170 13.44 -21.49 0.88
C ARG A 170 14.45 -22.59 1.22
N ILE A 171 15.63 -22.25 1.71
CA ILE A 171 16.57 -23.26 2.22
C ILE A 171 16.01 -23.92 3.49
N TYR A 172 15.30 -23.16 4.34
CA TYR A 172 14.58 -23.71 5.50
C TYR A 172 13.49 -24.71 5.09
N GLY A 173 12.92 -24.57 3.90
CA GLY A 173 12.03 -25.56 3.29
C GLY A 173 10.60 -25.11 3.02
N ASN A 174 10.30 -23.78 2.94
CA ASN A 174 8.96 -23.32 2.57
C ASN A 174 8.94 -22.04 1.73
N ASN A 175 7.76 -21.75 1.13
CA ASN A 175 7.44 -20.52 0.41
C ASN A 175 6.44 -19.64 1.18
N ASN A 176 6.25 -19.84 2.48
CA ASN A 176 5.33 -19.03 3.30
C ASN A 176 5.91 -17.64 3.51
N LEU A 177 5.87 -16.85 2.46
CA LEU A 177 6.41 -15.50 2.36
C LEU A 177 5.30 -14.47 2.11
N PRO A 178 4.25 -14.40 2.98
CA PRO A 178 3.26 -13.35 2.87
C PRO A 178 3.93 -11.99 3.05
N ASP A 179 3.41 -10.99 2.34
CA ASP A 179 3.98 -9.66 2.38
C ASP A 179 2.91 -8.55 2.33
N SER A 180 3.35 -7.32 2.44
CA SER A 180 2.44 -6.16 2.34
C SER A 180 1.73 -6.07 0.97
N SER A 181 2.26 -6.69 -0.09
CA SER A 181 1.62 -6.68 -1.42
C SER A 181 0.33 -7.48 -1.43
N ASN A 182 0.27 -8.60 -0.69
CA ASN A 182 -0.94 -9.43 -0.57
C ASN A 182 -2.15 -8.62 -0.04
N MET A 183 -1.91 -7.61 0.80
CA MET A 183 -2.96 -6.74 1.36
C MET A 183 -3.23 -5.48 0.54
N CYS A 184 -2.42 -5.21 -0.49
CA CYS A 184 -2.40 -3.93 -1.19
C CYS A 184 -2.66 -4.08 -2.70
N HIS A 185 -1.74 -4.68 -3.42
CA HIS A 185 -1.68 -4.74 -4.88
C HIS A 185 -1.49 -6.15 -5.44
N GLU A 186 -1.81 -7.20 -4.69
CA GLU A 186 -1.82 -8.57 -5.24
C GLU A 186 -2.83 -8.68 -6.39
N THR A 187 -3.96 -7.97 -6.28
CA THR A 187 -4.94 -7.79 -7.37
C THR A 187 -4.28 -7.33 -8.68
N THR A 188 -3.35 -6.37 -8.60
CA THR A 188 -2.55 -5.93 -9.77
C THR A 188 -1.65 -7.06 -10.28
N SER A 189 -1.01 -7.80 -9.36
CA SER A 189 -0.09 -8.89 -9.71
C SER A 189 -0.79 -10.10 -10.32
N VAL A 190 -2.12 -10.19 -10.20
CA VAL A 190 -2.96 -11.20 -10.87
C VAL A 190 -3.56 -10.64 -12.16
N ALA A 191 -4.12 -9.44 -12.13
CA ALA A 191 -4.84 -8.85 -13.26
C ALA A 191 -3.93 -8.54 -14.46
N LEU A 192 -2.80 -7.87 -14.23
CA LEU A 192 -1.94 -7.41 -15.31
C LEU A 192 -1.23 -8.55 -16.05
N PRO A 193 -0.69 -9.61 -15.41
CA PRO A 193 -0.12 -10.75 -16.13
C PRO A 193 -1.13 -11.42 -17.08
N ALA A 194 -2.37 -11.59 -16.65
CA ALA A 194 -3.43 -12.17 -17.49
C ALA A 194 -3.76 -11.29 -18.71
N SER A 195 -3.72 -9.96 -18.56
CA SER A 195 -4.03 -9.02 -19.63
C SER A 195 -2.85 -8.67 -20.53
N ILE A 196 -1.66 -8.43 -19.96
CA ILE A 196 -0.50 -7.89 -20.70
C ILE A 196 0.82 -8.64 -20.46
N GLY A 197 0.82 -9.71 -19.67
CA GLY A 197 2.01 -10.53 -19.40
C GLY A 197 3.05 -9.88 -18.49
N GLN A 198 2.68 -8.84 -17.70
CA GLN A 198 3.58 -8.11 -16.81
C GLN A 198 2.86 -7.74 -15.51
N ALA A 199 3.43 -8.03 -14.35
CA ALA A 199 2.80 -7.83 -13.03
C ALA A 199 2.93 -6.40 -12.45
N ILE A 200 3.52 -5.48 -13.17
CA ILE A 200 3.84 -4.11 -12.75
C ILE A 200 3.39 -3.09 -13.77
N GLY A 201 3.38 -1.82 -13.39
CA GLY A 201 3.01 -0.71 -14.28
C GLY A 201 3.90 -0.61 -15.52
N THR A 202 3.41 0.08 -16.53
CA THR A 202 4.07 0.21 -17.84
C THR A 202 4.64 1.61 -18.09
N VAL A 203 4.48 2.56 -17.15
CA VAL A 203 4.87 3.97 -17.31
C VAL A 203 6.04 4.35 -16.42
N ALA A 204 6.83 5.31 -16.89
CA ALA A 204 7.84 6.02 -16.14
C ALA A 204 7.37 7.45 -15.77
N LEU A 205 8.13 8.16 -14.93
CA LEU A 205 7.79 9.54 -14.56
C LEU A 205 7.68 10.47 -15.77
N ASP A 206 8.58 10.32 -16.76
CA ASP A 206 8.63 11.16 -17.96
C ASP A 206 7.41 10.97 -18.88
N ASP A 207 6.70 9.84 -18.76
CA ASP A 207 5.47 9.60 -19.51
C ASP A 207 4.36 10.59 -19.12
N PHE A 208 4.32 11.04 -17.85
CA PHE A 208 3.36 12.06 -17.41
C PHE A 208 3.54 13.41 -18.12
N ALA A 209 4.76 13.75 -18.50
CA ALA A 209 5.03 14.97 -19.29
C ALA A 209 4.56 14.86 -20.74
N LYS A 210 4.43 13.64 -21.27
CA LYS A 210 4.02 13.36 -22.67
C LYS A 210 2.54 12.99 -22.80
N ALA A 211 1.87 12.68 -21.68
CA ALA A 211 0.45 12.33 -21.67
C ALA A 211 -0.41 13.54 -22.05
N ASP A 212 -1.48 13.29 -22.81
CA ASP A 212 -2.50 14.29 -23.16
C ASP A 212 -3.87 14.02 -22.49
N CYS A 213 -3.97 12.95 -21.67
CA CYS A 213 -5.06 12.72 -20.73
C CYS A 213 -4.60 11.81 -19.59
N LEU A 214 -5.06 12.09 -18.38
CA LEU A 214 -4.83 11.27 -17.19
C LEU A 214 -6.17 10.82 -16.61
N LEU A 215 -6.34 9.51 -16.44
CA LEU A 215 -7.50 8.91 -15.79
C LEU A 215 -7.11 8.41 -14.40
N PHE A 216 -7.82 8.86 -13.36
CA PHE A 216 -7.56 8.51 -11.97
C PHE A 216 -8.71 7.71 -11.38
N PHE A 217 -8.42 6.51 -10.86
CA PHE A 217 -9.39 5.63 -10.22
C PHE A 217 -8.95 5.25 -8.82
N GLY A 218 -9.78 5.56 -7.81
CA GLY A 218 -9.57 5.09 -6.44
C GLY A 218 -8.21 5.43 -5.82
N GLN A 219 -7.60 6.56 -6.21
CA GLN A 219 -6.31 7.03 -5.70
C GLN A 219 -6.45 8.40 -5.04
N ASN A 220 -5.75 8.60 -3.90
CA ASN A 220 -5.66 9.87 -3.20
C ASN A 220 -4.19 10.33 -3.07
N PRO A 221 -3.62 11.00 -4.09
CA PRO A 221 -2.24 11.42 -4.04
C PRO A 221 -1.97 12.44 -2.92
N GLY A 222 -2.93 13.30 -2.58
CA GLY A 222 -2.77 14.29 -1.52
C GLY A 222 -2.41 13.72 -0.15
N SER A 223 -2.95 12.55 0.19
CA SER A 223 -2.66 11.85 1.45
C SER A 223 -1.64 10.70 1.30
N ASN A 224 -1.56 10.06 0.13
CA ASN A 224 -0.77 8.83 -0.02
C ASN A 224 0.59 9.05 -0.68
N SER A 225 0.68 9.94 -1.67
CA SER A 225 1.88 10.20 -2.46
C SER A 225 1.97 11.67 -2.92
N PRO A 226 2.08 12.65 -1.99
CA PRO A 226 1.93 14.06 -2.34
C PRO A 226 2.93 14.59 -3.37
N ARG A 227 4.10 13.97 -3.56
CA ARG A 227 5.01 14.35 -4.66
C ARG A 227 4.44 14.12 -6.05
N MET A 228 3.47 13.20 -6.18
CA MET A 228 2.72 12.99 -7.43
C MET A 228 1.93 14.23 -7.85
N LEU A 229 1.58 15.13 -6.93
CA LEU A 229 0.86 16.36 -7.24
C LEU A 229 1.67 17.33 -8.12
N HIS A 230 3.02 17.24 -8.14
CA HIS A 230 3.86 18.05 -9.02
C HIS A 230 3.62 17.75 -10.50
N PRO A 231 3.81 16.51 -11.01
CA PRO A 231 3.50 16.20 -12.41
C PRO A 231 2.02 16.40 -12.77
N LEU A 232 1.08 16.23 -11.81
CA LEU A 232 -0.33 16.53 -12.05
C LEU A 232 -0.58 18.04 -12.20
N GLN A 233 0.08 18.87 -11.41
CA GLN A 233 0.02 20.33 -11.54
C GLN A 233 0.58 20.79 -12.89
N GLU A 234 1.68 20.22 -13.33
CA GLU A 234 2.28 20.53 -14.62
C GLU A 234 1.37 20.11 -15.78
N ALA A 235 0.78 18.91 -15.72
CA ALA A 235 -0.19 18.44 -16.70
C ALA A 235 -1.42 19.36 -16.77
N SER A 236 -2.00 19.72 -15.61
CA SER A 236 -3.13 20.64 -15.54
C SER A 236 -2.81 22.02 -16.12
N ARG A 237 -1.61 22.55 -15.86
CA ARG A 237 -1.14 23.84 -16.43
C ARG A 237 -0.94 23.81 -17.93
N ARG A 238 -0.63 22.66 -18.51
CA ARG A 238 -0.59 22.45 -19.97
C ARG A 238 -1.99 22.28 -20.58
N GLY A 239 -3.06 22.25 -19.75
CA GLY A 239 -4.43 22.02 -20.22
C GLY A 239 -4.76 20.53 -20.43
N VAL A 240 -3.93 19.62 -19.97
CA VAL A 240 -4.18 18.17 -20.05
C VAL A 240 -5.38 17.81 -19.16
N PRO A 241 -6.42 17.16 -19.69
CA PRO A 241 -7.55 16.70 -18.90
C PRO A 241 -7.10 15.66 -17.87
N ILE A 242 -7.49 15.89 -16.61
CA ILE A 242 -7.35 14.93 -15.51
C ILE A 242 -8.74 14.57 -15.04
N ILE A 243 -9.16 13.34 -15.28
CA ILE A 243 -10.50 12.85 -14.96
C ILE A 243 -10.39 11.90 -13.77
N THR A 244 -11.12 12.19 -12.71
CA THR A 244 -11.04 11.47 -11.45
C THR A 244 -12.35 10.74 -11.15
N TYR A 245 -12.22 9.46 -10.79
CA TYR A 245 -13.26 8.60 -10.24
C TYR A 245 -12.90 8.24 -8.80
N ASN A 246 -13.65 8.74 -7.83
CA ASN A 246 -13.39 8.48 -6.41
C ASN A 246 -14.66 8.72 -5.60
N PRO A 247 -15.03 7.86 -4.63
CA PRO A 247 -16.20 8.07 -3.77
C PRO A 247 -16.15 9.38 -2.96
N LEU A 248 -14.96 9.82 -2.56
CA LEU A 248 -14.76 11.06 -1.80
C LEU A 248 -14.12 12.14 -2.68
N ARG A 249 -14.48 13.39 -2.42
CA ARG A 249 -13.77 14.54 -3.00
C ARG A 249 -12.47 14.79 -2.25
N GLU A 250 -11.38 14.24 -2.77
CA GLU A 250 -10.06 14.31 -2.16
C GLU A 250 -9.35 15.61 -2.54
N ARG A 251 -8.92 16.38 -1.54
CA ARG A 251 -8.35 17.73 -1.73
C ARG A 251 -7.18 17.80 -2.71
N GLY A 252 -6.30 16.78 -2.69
CA GLY A 252 -5.16 16.74 -3.62
C GLY A 252 -5.55 16.58 -5.08
N LEU A 253 -6.72 16.01 -5.36
CA LEU A 253 -7.27 15.87 -6.72
C LEU A 253 -8.18 17.03 -7.12
N GLU A 254 -8.60 17.87 -6.17
CA GLU A 254 -9.33 19.09 -6.47
C GLU A 254 -8.40 20.26 -6.74
N ARG A 255 -7.55 20.62 -5.76
CA ARG A 255 -6.68 21.80 -5.83
C ARG A 255 -5.35 21.56 -5.12
N PHE A 256 -4.27 22.04 -5.72
CA PHE A 256 -2.92 21.96 -5.15
C PHE A 256 -2.22 23.32 -5.19
N LEU A 257 -1.57 23.65 -4.08
CA LEU A 257 -0.66 24.79 -3.95
C LEU A 257 0.72 24.25 -3.61
N ASN A 258 1.67 24.43 -4.51
CA ASN A 258 3.00 23.86 -4.35
C ASN A 258 3.78 24.54 -3.21
N PRO A 259 4.04 23.84 -2.09
CA PRO A 259 4.74 24.43 -0.96
C PRO A 259 6.24 24.69 -1.22
N GLN A 260 6.78 24.19 -2.34
CA GLN A 260 8.17 24.40 -2.76
C GLN A 260 8.31 25.56 -3.77
N SER A 261 7.20 26.16 -4.19
CA SER A 261 7.19 27.33 -5.05
C SER A 261 7.04 28.61 -4.21
N PRO A 262 8.09 29.44 -4.06
CA PRO A 262 7.99 30.69 -3.32
C PRO A 262 6.90 31.62 -3.86
N THR A 263 6.75 31.68 -5.19
CA THR A 263 5.73 32.50 -5.85
C THR A 263 4.32 32.06 -5.46
N GLU A 264 4.03 30.74 -5.49
CA GLU A 264 2.70 30.23 -5.11
C GLU A 264 2.45 30.43 -3.63
N MET A 265 3.45 30.22 -2.78
CA MET A 265 3.32 30.43 -1.33
C MET A 265 3.02 31.90 -0.99
N LEU A 266 3.61 32.86 -1.68
CA LEU A 266 3.37 34.29 -1.49
C LEU A 266 2.02 34.72 -2.07
N THR A 267 1.73 34.33 -3.32
CA THR A 267 0.51 34.75 -4.03
C THR A 267 -0.73 33.96 -3.60
N ARG A 268 -0.55 32.80 -2.97
CA ARG A 268 -1.61 31.83 -2.64
C ARG A 268 -2.40 31.34 -3.86
N LYS A 269 -1.83 31.45 -5.05
CA LYS A 269 -2.46 31.01 -6.30
C LYS A 269 -2.26 29.52 -6.46
N ASP A 270 -3.32 28.76 -6.21
CA ASP A 270 -3.34 27.30 -6.39
C ASP A 270 -3.67 26.88 -7.84
N THR A 271 -3.54 25.62 -8.13
CA THR A 271 -3.90 25.00 -9.42
C THR A 271 -5.05 24.03 -9.19
N ARG A 272 -6.10 24.11 -10.02
CA ARG A 272 -7.12 23.07 -10.11
C ARG A 272 -6.49 21.84 -10.75
N ILE A 273 -6.64 20.68 -10.14
CA ILE A 273 -6.05 19.42 -10.64
C ILE A 273 -7.03 18.71 -11.58
N SER A 274 -8.15 18.19 -11.06
CA SER A 274 -9.11 17.48 -11.91
C SER A 274 -9.95 18.42 -12.74
N SER A 275 -10.02 18.15 -14.05
CA SER A 275 -10.94 18.82 -14.97
C SER A 275 -12.38 18.29 -14.84
N GLN A 276 -12.51 16.97 -14.59
CA GLN A 276 -13.75 16.29 -14.25
C GLN A 276 -13.57 15.47 -12.97
N TYR A 277 -14.60 15.38 -12.15
CA TYR A 277 -14.61 14.63 -10.91
C TYR A 277 -15.93 13.89 -10.73
N HIS A 278 -15.89 12.56 -10.82
CA HIS A 278 -17.05 11.68 -10.71
C HIS A 278 -16.99 10.92 -9.38
N GLN A 279 -18.01 11.10 -8.53
CA GLN A 279 -18.12 10.39 -7.25
C GLN A 279 -18.78 9.03 -7.48
N VAL A 280 -17.96 8.05 -7.87
CA VAL A 280 -18.40 6.67 -8.08
C VAL A 280 -18.79 6.04 -6.73
N LYS A 281 -19.83 5.22 -6.73
CA LYS A 281 -20.21 4.41 -5.56
C LYS A 281 -19.09 3.41 -5.23
N ALA A 282 -18.83 3.17 -3.96
CA ALA A 282 -17.81 2.19 -3.57
C ALA A 282 -18.11 0.80 -4.17
N GLY A 283 -17.14 0.21 -4.88
CA GLY A 283 -17.31 -1.02 -5.66
C GLY A 283 -17.98 -0.83 -7.03
N GLY A 284 -18.30 0.41 -7.40
CA GLY A 284 -18.94 0.72 -8.68
C GLY A 284 -17.98 0.96 -9.85
N ASP A 285 -16.68 0.90 -9.62
CA ASP A 285 -15.66 1.21 -10.64
C ASP A 285 -15.70 0.28 -11.84
N LEU A 286 -15.99 -1.01 -11.65
CA LEU A 286 -16.14 -1.96 -12.77
C LEU A 286 -17.28 -1.54 -13.71
N ALA A 287 -18.42 -1.16 -13.16
CA ALA A 287 -19.57 -0.69 -13.95
C ALA A 287 -19.27 0.65 -14.64
N ALA A 288 -18.61 1.58 -13.94
CA ALA A 288 -18.20 2.86 -14.53
C ALA A 288 -17.25 2.66 -15.72
N LEU A 289 -16.20 1.84 -15.55
CA LEU A 289 -15.24 1.50 -16.61
C LEU A 289 -15.93 0.78 -17.79
N THR A 290 -16.86 -0.13 -17.51
CA THR A 290 -17.66 -0.81 -18.53
C THR A 290 -18.48 0.20 -19.34
N GLY A 291 -19.16 1.15 -18.67
CA GLY A 291 -19.91 2.21 -19.33
C GLY A 291 -19.05 3.12 -20.21
N ILE A 292 -17.84 3.48 -19.73
CA ILE A 292 -16.89 4.24 -20.54
C ILE A 292 -16.45 3.45 -21.76
N CYS A 293 -16.08 2.16 -21.62
CA CYS A 293 -15.71 1.31 -22.74
C CYS A 293 -16.86 1.17 -23.76
N LYS A 294 -18.10 0.95 -23.28
CA LYS A 294 -19.31 0.88 -24.10
C LYS A 294 -19.52 2.18 -24.88
N ALA A 295 -19.39 3.33 -24.24
CA ALA A 295 -19.53 4.63 -24.90
C ALA A 295 -18.43 4.89 -25.94
N VAL A 296 -17.17 4.48 -25.68
CA VAL A 296 -16.06 4.59 -26.65
C VAL A 296 -16.33 3.74 -27.89
N VAL A 297 -16.83 2.52 -27.72
CA VAL A 297 -17.22 1.64 -28.84
C VAL A 297 -18.39 2.27 -29.63
N ALA A 298 -19.40 2.82 -28.94
CA ALA A 298 -20.53 3.50 -29.61
C ALA A 298 -20.05 4.71 -30.44
N LEU A 299 -19.14 5.53 -29.91
CA LEU A 299 -18.52 6.66 -30.64
C LEU A 299 -17.75 6.19 -31.88
N HIS A 300 -17.12 5.02 -31.85
CA HIS A 300 -16.46 4.41 -32.99
C HIS A 300 -17.48 3.98 -34.08
N ASP A 301 -18.54 3.26 -33.67
CA ASP A 301 -19.58 2.80 -34.57
C ASP A 301 -20.27 3.99 -35.25
N GLU A 302 -20.60 5.04 -34.53
CA GLU A 302 -21.18 6.29 -35.05
C GLU A 302 -20.22 7.00 -36.02
N ALA A 303 -18.95 7.12 -35.70
CA ALA A 303 -17.96 7.75 -36.57
C ALA A 303 -17.81 7.00 -37.89
N LEU A 304 -17.73 5.68 -37.88
CA LEU A 304 -17.65 4.87 -39.09
C LEU A 304 -18.94 4.97 -39.94
N THR A 305 -20.11 4.95 -39.30
CA THR A 305 -21.40 5.10 -39.99
C THR A 305 -21.52 6.47 -40.69
N ALA A 306 -20.97 7.51 -40.08
CA ALA A 306 -20.91 8.86 -40.64
C ALA A 306 -19.77 9.05 -41.66
N GLY A 307 -19.00 8.03 -42.00
CA GLY A 307 -17.84 8.11 -42.91
C GLY A 307 -16.63 8.87 -42.30
N GLY A 308 -16.59 9.01 -41.00
CA GLY A 308 -15.49 9.65 -40.27
C GLY A 308 -14.31 8.73 -39.96
N ALA A 309 -13.33 9.24 -39.24
CA ALA A 309 -12.15 8.47 -38.82
C ALA A 309 -12.51 7.52 -37.66
N ALA A 310 -11.89 6.34 -37.65
CA ALA A 310 -11.99 5.37 -36.56
C ALA A 310 -11.59 5.97 -35.21
N VAL A 311 -12.37 5.75 -34.17
CA VAL A 311 -12.06 6.14 -32.81
C VAL A 311 -11.10 5.13 -32.15
N LEU A 312 -11.34 3.82 -32.41
CA LEU A 312 -10.48 2.75 -31.91
C LEU A 312 -9.16 2.68 -32.70
N ASP A 313 -8.11 2.19 -32.06
CA ASP A 313 -6.83 1.89 -32.74
C ASP A 313 -6.91 0.48 -33.35
N GLU A 314 -7.56 0.38 -34.53
CA GLU A 314 -7.81 -0.89 -35.21
C GLU A 314 -6.54 -1.65 -35.56
N ALA A 315 -5.44 -0.93 -35.88
CA ALA A 315 -4.16 -1.53 -36.17
C ALA A 315 -3.57 -2.19 -34.93
N PHE A 316 -3.55 -1.49 -33.79
CA PHE A 316 -3.10 -2.06 -32.52
C PHE A 316 -3.96 -3.27 -32.11
N ILE A 317 -5.27 -3.15 -32.22
CA ILE A 317 -6.19 -4.23 -31.86
C ILE A 317 -5.90 -5.47 -32.70
N LYS A 318 -5.79 -5.33 -34.01
CA LYS A 318 -5.51 -6.43 -34.94
C LYS A 318 -4.16 -7.08 -34.70
N ASP A 319 -3.10 -6.28 -34.53
CA ASP A 319 -1.72 -6.78 -34.54
C ASP A 319 -1.27 -7.26 -33.15
N HIS A 320 -1.82 -6.69 -32.06
CA HIS A 320 -1.30 -6.89 -30.72
C HIS A 320 -2.28 -7.50 -29.71
N THR A 321 -3.58 -7.65 -30.07
CA THR A 321 -4.57 -8.09 -29.07
C THR A 321 -5.23 -9.42 -29.43
N HIS A 322 -5.87 -10.01 -28.41
CA HIS A 322 -6.70 -11.21 -28.52
C HIS A 322 -8.00 -10.98 -27.73
N GLY A 323 -9.11 -11.55 -28.20
CA GLY A 323 -10.41 -11.53 -27.51
C GLY A 323 -11.27 -10.29 -27.73
N PHE A 324 -10.89 -9.39 -28.65
CA PHE A 324 -11.60 -8.12 -28.89
C PHE A 324 -13.05 -8.31 -29.28
N GLU A 325 -13.37 -9.20 -30.21
CA GLU A 325 -14.73 -9.40 -30.71
C GLU A 325 -15.69 -9.91 -29.62
N THR A 326 -15.20 -10.84 -28.78
CA THR A 326 -15.95 -11.36 -27.63
C THR A 326 -16.20 -10.25 -26.62
N PHE A 327 -15.19 -9.44 -26.33
CA PHE A 327 -15.30 -8.32 -25.41
C PHE A 327 -16.28 -7.26 -25.90
N VAL A 328 -16.25 -6.86 -27.17
CA VAL A 328 -17.16 -5.86 -27.74
C VAL A 328 -18.60 -6.39 -27.80
N ALA A 329 -18.79 -7.66 -28.13
CA ALA A 329 -20.13 -8.28 -28.11
C ALA A 329 -20.72 -8.25 -26.69
N TRP A 330 -19.88 -8.57 -25.67
CA TRP A 330 -20.27 -8.49 -24.25
C TRP A 330 -20.60 -7.04 -23.86
N LEU A 331 -19.78 -6.06 -24.24
CA LEU A 331 -20.02 -4.64 -23.94
C LEU A 331 -21.34 -4.14 -24.49
N ARG A 332 -21.64 -4.48 -25.74
CA ARG A 332 -22.91 -4.06 -26.40
C ARG A 332 -24.12 -4.62 -25.67
N ALA A 333 -24.03 -5.81 -25.11
CA ALA A 333 -25.11 -6.46 -24.37
C ALA A 333 -25.36 -5.85 -22.96
N GLN A 334 -24.44 -5.06 -22.41
CA GLN A 334 -24.63 -4.48 -21.08
C GLN A 334 -25.74 -3.41 -21.09
N ASP A 335 -26.61 -3.46 -20.08
CA ASP A 335 -27.71 -2.49 -19.92
C ASP A 335 -27.20 -1.22 -19.21
N TRP A 336 -27.56 -0.04 -19.74
CA TRP A 336 -27.21 1.24 -19.13
C TRP A 336 -27.81 1.43 -17.73
N ASP A 337 -29.04 0.98 -17.50
CA ASP A 337 -29.70 1.11 -16.19
C ASP A 337 -28.94 0.28 -15.12
N VAL A 338 -28.39 -0.88 -15.50
CA VAL A 338 -27.51 -1.67 -14.63
C VAL A 338 -26.22 -0.90 -14.34
N LEU A 339 -25.57 -0.35 -15.36
CA LEU A 339 -24.33 0.40 -15.23
C LEU A 339 -24.49 1.64 -14.34
N GLU A 340 -25.57 2.42 -14.52
CA GLU A 340 -25.89 3.58 -13.68
C GLU A 340 -26.15 3.18 -12.22
N ARG A 341 -26.99 2.19 -12.01
CA ARG A 341 -27.32 1.71 -10.66
C ARG A 341 -26.09 1.17 -9.91
N ARG A 342 -25.21 0.43 -10.59
CA ARG A 342 -24.01 -0.19 -10.01
C ARG A 342 -22.91 0.84 -9.79
N SER A 343 -22.66 1.73 -10.72
CA SER A 343 -21.64 2.78 -10.60
C SER A 343 -22.07 3.92 -9.66
N GLY A 344 -23.38 4.16 -9.54
CA GLY A 344 -23.95 5.34 -8.90
C GLY A 344 -23.74 6.63 -9.69
N LEU A 345 -23.41 6.52 -10.99
CA LEU A 345 -23.18 7.63 -11.91
C LEU A 345 -24.26 7.64 -12.99
N HIS A 346 -24.53 8.80 -13.56
CA HIS A 346 -25.39 8.89 -14.75
C HIS A 346 -24.63 8.47 -16.02
N ARG A 347 -25.33 7.92 -16.98
CA ARG A 347 -24.79 7.58 -18.31
C ARG A 347 -23.99 8.75 -18.90
N ALA A 348 -24.51 9.98 -18.78
CA ALA A 348 -23.86 11.19 -19.27
C ALA A 348 -22.46 11.43 -18.67
N ASP A 349 -22.19 11.02 -17.41
CA ASP A 349 -20.87 11.13 -16.78
C ASP A 349 -19.86 10.21 -17.47
N MET A 350 -20.26 8.97 -17.74
CA MET A 350 -19.43 7.96 -18.43
C MET A 350 -19.19 8.34 -19.89
N GLU A 351 -20.23 8.82 -20.60
CA GLU A 351 -20.13 9.33 -21.97
C GLU A 351 -19.24 10.58 -22.07
N SER A 352 -19.27 11.48 -21.07
CA SER A 352 -18.41 12.66 -21.04
C SER A 352 -16.93 12.27 -20.95
N THR A 353 -16.61 11.26 -20.16
CA THR A 353 -15.26 10.70 -20.09
C THR A 353 -14.86 10.02 -21.39
N ALA A 354 -15.73 9.22 -21.99
CA ALA A 354 -15.50 8.57 -23.27
C ALA A 354 -15.23 9.58 -24.38
N MET A 355 -15.93 10.71 -24.40
CA MET A 355 -15.73 11.81 -25.35
C MET A 355 -14.33 12.42 -25.22
N VAL A 356 -13.84 12.71 -23.99
CA VAL A 356 -12.48 13.22 -23.78
C VAL A 356 -11.46 12.16 -24.17
N TYR A 357 -11.67 10.91 -23.71
CA TYR A 357 -10.78 9.79 -24.00
C TYR A 357 -10.65 9.53 -25.50
N SER A 358 -11.75 9.59 -26.25
CA SER A 358 -11.76 9.37 -27.72
C SER A 358 -10.94 10.40 -28.50
N ARG A 359 -10.74 11.60 -27.95
CA ARG A 359 -9.96 12.70 -28.56
C ARG A 359 -8.49 12.71 -28.10
N SER A 360 -8.18 11.99 -27.04
CA SER A 360 -6.83 11.93 -26.46
C SER A 360 -6.02 10.84 -27.15
N ARG A 361 -4.76 11.13 -27.51
CA ARG A 361 -3.88 10.19 -28.21
C ARG A 361 -3.07 9.35 -27.24
N THR A 362 -2.59 9.95 -26.14
CA THR A 362 -1.74 9.31 -25.15
C THR A 362 -2.38 9.43 -23.77
N VAL A 363 -2.81 8.30 -23.21
CA VAL A 363 -3.55 8.27 -21.96
C VAL A 363 -2.87 7.37 -20.93
N ILE A 364 -2.71 7.89 -19.71
CA ILE A 364 -2.26 7.11 -18.57
C ILE A 364 -3.45 6.81 -17.65
N GLY A 365 -3.70 5.53 -17.40
CA GLY A 365 -4.63 5.07 -16.38
C GLY A 365 -3.91 4.90 -15.04
N VAL A 366 -4.25 5.72 -14.05
CA VAL A 366 -3.65 5.70 -12.70
C VAL A 366 -4.65 5.15 -11.71
N TYR A 367 -4.22 4.21 -10.88
CA TYR A 367 -5.09 3.68 -9.83
C TYR A 367 -4.34 3.31 -8.55
N GLY A 368 -5.12 3.21 -7.48
CA GLY A 368 -4.63 2.80 -6.17
C GLY A 368 -5.48 1.71 -5.53
N MET A 369 -5.44 1.61 -4.22
CA MET A 369 -6.16 0.58 -3.46
C MET A 369 -7.68 0.71 -3.56
N GLY A 370 -8.21 1.84 -4.01
CA GLY A 370 -9.64 1.99 -4.30
C GLY A 370 -10.15 1.06 -5.40
N LEU A 371 -9.27 0.53 -6.28
CA LEU A 371 -9.62 -0.50 -7.25
C LEU A 371 -9.26 -1.91 -6.77
N THR A 372 -8.14 -2.06 -6.06
CA THR A 372 -7.59 -3.38 -5.76
C THR A 372 -8.25 -4.08 -4.57
N GLN A 373 -8.88 -3.33 -3.66
CA GLN A 373 -9.45 -3.83 -2.41
C GLN A 373 -10.98 -3.99 -2.48
N HIS A 374 -11.48 -4.59 -3.56
CA HIS A 374 -12.86 -4.99 -3.78
C HIS A 374 -12.91 -6.45 -4.23
N ARG A 375 -14.03 -7.14 -4.05
CA ARG A 375 -14.19 -8.53 -4.49
C ARG A 375 -14.03 -8.68 -6.00
N ALA A 376 -14.53 -7.72 -6.79
CA ALA A 376 -14.35 -7.64 -8.23
C ALA A 376 -13.06 -6.87 -8.65
N GLY A 377 -12.09 -6.71 -7.74
CA GLY A 377 -10.91 -5.87 -7.98
C GLY A 377 -10.04 -6.32 -9.16
N VAL A 378 -9.88 -7.63 -9.37
CA VAL A 378 -9.11 -8.18 -10.50
C VAL A 378 -9.77 -7.77 -11.82
N GLU A 379 -11.07 -8.02 -11.97
CA GLU A 379 -11.83 -7.65 -13.17
C GLU A 379 -11.86 -6.13 -13.41
N THR A 380 -11.91 -5.34 -12.33
CA THR A 380 -11.88 -3.88 -12.41
C THR A 380 -10.55 -3.37 -12.99
N VAL A 381 -9.41 -3.91 -12.54
CA VAL A 381 -8.10 -3.56 -13.10
C VAL A 381 -8.00 -4.02 -14.56
N GLN A 382 -8.48 -5.21 -14.88
CA GLN A 382 -8.52 -5.72 -16.25
C GLN A 382 -9.40 -4.86 -17.17
N MET A 383 -10.53 -4.34 -16.67
CA MET A 383 -11.39 -3.44 -17.43
C MET A 383 -10.70 -2.10 -17.72
N LEU A 384 -9.90 -1.56 -16.77
CA LEU A 384 -9.08 -0.38 -17.05
C LEU A 384 -8.03 -0.65 -18.14
N VAL A 385 -7.41 -1.84 -18.13
CA VAL A 385 -6.49 -2.27 -19.20
C VAL A 385 -7.25 -2.37 -20.55
N ASN A 386 -8.44 -2.98 -20.56
CA ASN A 386 -9.28 -3.05 -21.75
C ASN A 386 -9.55 -1.66 -22.33
N LEU A 387 -9.94 -0.69 -21.48
CA LEU A 387 -10.15 0.70 -21.91
C LEU A 387 -8.89 1.26 -22.60
N LEU A 388 -7.72 1.09 -21.98
CA LEU A 388 -6.46 1.58 -22.55
C LEU A 388 -6.11 0.90 -23.87
N MET A 389 -6.37 -0.40 -24.00
CA MET A 389 -6.11 -1.16 -25.24
C MET A 389 -7.02 -0.75 -26.40
N LEU A 390 -8.26 -0.33 -26.15
CA LEU A 390 -9.18 0.15 -27.22
C LEU A 390 -8.55 1.23 -28.10
N ARG A 391 -7.63 2.02 -27.56
CA ARG A 391 -6.95 3.09 -28.29
C ARG A 391 -5.42 2.94 -28.35
N GLY A 392 -4.92 1.71 -28.19
CA GLY A 392 -3.49 1.38 -28.29
C GLY A 392 -2.62 2.08 -27.24
N ASN A 393 -3.16 2.40 -26.05
CA ASN A 393 -2.44 3.07 -24.97
C ASN A 393 -1.57 2.11 -24.13
N MET A 394 -1.03 1.07 -24.79
CA MET A 394 -0.05 0.14 -24.23
C MET A 394 1.17 0.05 -25.14
N GLY A 395 2.38 0.16 -24.57
CA GLY A 395 3.61 0.19 -25.35
C GLY A 395 3.74 1.43 -26.25
N ARG A 396 3.28 2.57 -25.76
CA ARG A 396 3.37 3.88 -26.41
C ARG A 396 3.91 4.91 -25.40
N ASP A 397 4.83 5.76 -25.84
CA ASP A 397 5.33 6.87 -25.03
C ASP A 397 4.20 7.78 -24.54
N GLY A 398 4.24 8.15 -23.27
CA GLY A 398 3.21 8.98 -22.64
C GLY A 398 1.88 8.28 -22.37
N ALA A 399 1.83 6.95 -22.52
CA ALA A 399 0.62 6.18 -22.29
C ALA A 399 0.89 4.87 -21.56
N GLY A 400 -0.12 4.33 -20.89
CA GLY A 400 -0.03 3.06 -20.18
C GLY A 400 -0.78 3.03 -18.87
N ILE A 401 -0.44 2.04 -18.05
CA ILE A 401 -1.08 1.81 -16.75
C ILE A 401 -0.10 2.06 -15.59
N CYS A 402 -0.57 2.78 -14.57
CA CYS A 402 0.21 3.21 -13.41
C CYS A 402 -0.47 2.77 -12.11
N PRO A 403 -0.24 1.55 -11.62
CA PRO A 403 -0.58 1.17 -10.25
C PRO A 403 0.31 1.93 -9.27
N VAL A 404 -0.27 2.76 -8.40
CA VAL A 404 0.50 3.53 -7.42
C VAL A 404 0.69 2.69 -6.16
N ARG A 405 1.87 2.09 -6.02
CA ARG A 405 2.23 1.24 -4.88
C ARG A 405 2.33 2.05 -3.58
N GLY A 406 1.90 1.45 -2.47
CA GLY A 406 1.89 2.08 -1.15
C GLY A 406 3.28 2.16 -0.52
N HIS A 407 3.84 1.04 -0.10
CA HIS A 407 5.13 0.99 0.60
C HIS A 407 6.32 1.21 -0.33
N SER A 408 7.36 1.86 0.22
CA SER A 408 8.52 2.35 -0.53
C SER A 408 9.35 1.29 -1.27
N ASN A 409 9.25 0.02 -0.92
CA ASN A 409 9.92 -1.09 -1.62
C ASN A 409 9.04 -2.35 -1.79
N VAL A 410 7.72 -2.21 -1.69
CA VAL A 410 6.80 -3.36 -1.84
C VAL A 410 6.91 -4.05 -3.20
N GLN A 411 7.31 -3.31 -4.24
CA GLN A 411 7.56 -3.88 -5.56
C GLN A 411 8.93 -4.56 -5.62
N GLY A 412 9.99 -3.92 -5.11
CA GLY A 412 11.35 -4.44 -5.15
C GLY A 412 11.51 -5.75 -4.38
N GLN A 413 10.89 -5.87 -3.20
CA GLN A 413 10.95 -7.14 -2.47
C GLN A 413 10.33 -8.31 -3.25
N ARG A 414 9.23 -8.09 -3.97
CA ARG A 414 8.61 -9.10 -4.86
C ARG A 414 9.53 -9.43 -6.03
N THR A 415 10.18 -8.41 -6.60
CA THR A 415 11.15 -8.58 -7.68
C THR A 415 12.29 -9.51 -7.31
N VAL A 416 12.80 -9.40 -6.08
CA VAL A 416 13.93 -10.22 -5.61
C VAL A 416 13.51 -11.50 -4.85
N GLY A 417 12.23 -11.89 -4.92
CA GLY A 417 11.76 -13.21 -4.55
C GLY A 417 10.91 -13.33 -3.30
N ILE A 418 10.51 -12.24 -2.63
CA ILE A 418 9.47 -12.32 -1.60
C ILE A 418 8.13 -12.56 -2.29
N THR A 419 7.78 -13.80 -2.43
CA THR A 419 6.51 -14.26 -3.00
C THR A 419 6.19 -15.68 -2.54
N GLU A 420 4.96 -15.92 -2.24
CA GLU A 420 4.37 -17.22 -1.91
C GLU A 420 4.14 -18.10 -3.16
N LYS A 421 4.30 -17.51 -4.36
CA LYS A 421 4.07 -18.14 -5.66
C LYS A 421 5.41 -18.53 -6.28
N PRO A 422 5.80 -19.81 -6.21
CA PRO A 422 7.09 -20.28 -6.69
C PRO A 422 7.33 -20.03 -8.19
N GLU A 423 6.27 -20.04 -9.00
CA GLU A 423 6.32 -19.79 -10.44
C GLU A 423 6.72 -18.35 -10.82
N LEU A 424 6.61 -17.41 -9.91
CA LEU A 424 6.96 -16.00 -10.15
C LEU A 424 8.45 -15.68 -9.93
N PHE A 425 9.24 -16.65 -9.49
CA PHE A 425 10.66 -16.45 -9.24
C PHE A 425 11.50 -17.58 -9.89
N PRO A 426 12.72 -17.33 -10.41
CA PRO A 426 13.51 -18.33 -11.13
C PRO A 426 14.15 -19.36 -10.18
N LEU A 427 13.33 -20.20 -9.53
CA LEU A 427 13.75 -21.13 -8.50
C LEU A 427 14.76 -22.18 -9.00
N THR A 428 14.68 -22.58 -10.26
CA THR A 428 15.67 -23.51 -10.84
C THR A 428 17.07 -22.90 -10.81
N ARG A 429 17.19 -21.65 -11.30
CA ARG A 429 18.46 -20.92 -11.26
C ARG A 429 18.95 -20.67 -9.82
N LEU A 430 18.01 -20.33 -8.91
CA LEU A 430 18.35 -20.16 -7.49
C LEU A 430 18.91 -21.46 -6.88
N GLY A 431 18.29 -22.61 -7.18
CA GLY A 431 18.74 -23.91 -6.71
C GLY A 431 20.11 -24.28 -7.25
N GLU A 432 20.37 -24.07 -8.56
CA GLU A 432 21.66 -24.28 -9.19
C GLU A 432 22.76 -23.37 -8.63
N GLN A 433 22.45 -22.09 -8.39
CA GLN A 433 23.37 -21.08 -7.83
C GLN A 433 23.84 -21.46 -6.43
N PHE A 434 22.94 -21.91 -5.57
CA PHE A 434 23.20 -22.17 -4.16
C PHE A 434 23.24 -23.66 -3.79
N ASP A 435 23.17 -24.55 -4.76
CA ASP A 435 23.25 -26.00 -4.58
C ASP A 435 22.24 -26.52 -3.53
N PHE A 436 20.96 -26.28 -3.78
CA PHE A 436 19.85 -26.81 -2.98
C PHE A 436 18.60 -27.01 -3.84
N GLU A 437 17.67 -27.86 -3.37
CA GLU A 437 16.35 -28.02 -4.03
C GLU A 437 15.32 -27.07 -3.42
N PRO A 438 14.92 -26.00 -4.14
CA PRO A 438 13.91 -25.06 -3.64
C PRO A 438 12.52 -25.71 -3.58
N PRO A 439 11.70 -25.40 -2.57
CA PRO A 439 10.32 -25.87 -2.51
C PRO A 439 9.52 -25.31 -3.70
N ARG A 440 8.77 -26.22 -4.37
CA ARG A 440 7.98 -25.90 -5.58
C ARG A 440 6.49 -25.69 -5.27
N GLU A 441 6.05 -26.05 -4.08
CA GLU A 441 4.67 -25.89 -3.65
C GLU A 441 4.40 -24.42 -3.30
N PRO A 442 3.22 -23.84 -3.64
CA PRO A 442 2.85 -22.52 -3.19
C PRO A 442 2.87 -22.40 -1.66
N GLY A 443 3.31 -21.26 -1.17
CA GLY A 443 3.24 -20.91 0.25
C GLY A 443 1.95 -20.19 0.60
N TYR A 444 1.86 -19.73 1.84
CA TYR A 444 0.73 -18.92 2.30
C TYR A 444 0.87 -17.46 1.87
N ASN A 445 -0.19 -16.90 1.25
CA ASN A 445 -0.37 -15.46 1.21
C ASN A 445 -0.87 -14.96 2.59
N THR A 446 -1.12 -13.66 2.73
CA THR A 446 -1.55 -13.07 4.02
C THR A 446 -2.85 -13.67 4.55
N VAL A 447 -3.87 -13.87 3.71
CA VAL A 447 -5.16 -14.45 4.14
C VAL A 447 -4.98 -15.91 4.54
N GLU A 448 -4.29 -16.70 3.73
CA GLU A 448 -3.99 -18.10 4.02
C GLU A 448 -3.14 -18.27 5.27
N ALA A 449 -2.19 -17.37 5.53
CA ALA A 449 -1.43 -17.35 6.77
C ALA A 449 -2.34 -17.08 7.98
N CYS A 450 -3.31 -16.16 7.86
CA CYS A 450 -4.30 -15.92 8.91
C CYS A 450 -5.19 -17.17 9.15
N GLU A 451 -5.68 -17.80 8.08
CA GLU A 451 -6.47 -19.02 8.17
C GLU A 451 -5.68 -20.17 8.84
N ALA A 452 -4.40 -20.32 8.49
CA ALA A 452 -3.51 -21.32 9.08
C ALA A 452 -3.24 -21.06 10.58
N VAL A 453 -3.09 -19.79 10.97
CA VAL A 453 -2.99 -19.39 12.40
C VAL A 453 -4.27 -19.71 13.15
N LEU A 454 -5.45 -19.42 12.58
CA LEU A 454 -6.75 -19.74 13.19
C LEU A 454 -6.92 -21.25 13.39
N LYS A 455 -6.50 -22.06 12.43
CA LYS A 455 -6.55 -23.54 12.49
C LYS A 455 -5.53 -24.14 13.48
N GLY A 456 -4.49 -23.37 13.85
CA GLY A 456 -3.40 -23.84 14.71
C GLY A 456 -2.31 -24.60 13.95
N ASP A 457 -2.27 -24.52 12.60
CA ASP A 457 -1.24 -25.15 11.77
C ASP A 457 0.12 -24.45 11.91
N VAL A 458 0.11 -23.13 12.17
CA VAL A 458 1.33 -22.33 12.34
C VAL A 458 1.83 -22.39 13.79
N ARG A 459 3.10 -22.71 13.96
CA ARG A 459 3.81 -22.74 15.25
C ARG A 459 4.71 -21.52 15.45
N ALA A 460 5.36 -21.05 14.40
CA ALA A 460 6.29 -19.94 14.45
C ALA A 460 5.94 -18.86 13.41
N PHE A 461 5.94 -17.61 13.82
CA PHE A 461 5.71 -16.46 12.94
C PHE A 461 6.82 -15.43 13.11
N VAL A 462 7.62 -15.25 12.05
CA VAL A 462 8.72 -14.29 12.01
C VAL A 462 8.29 -13.09 11.18
N MET A 463 8.23 -11.91 11.80
CA MET A 463 7.85 -10.66 11.14
C MET A 463 9.07 -9.79 10.92
N LEU A 464 9.49 -9.62 9.67
CA LEU A 464 10.55 -8.70 9.31
C LEU A 464 9.94 -7.34 8.94
N GLY A 465 9.83 -6.49 9.97
CA GLY A 465 9.13 -5.21 9.90
C GLY A 465 7.59 -5.34 9.95
N GLY A 466 6.93 -4.18 9.98
CA GLY A 466 5.48 -4.08 9.92
C GLY A 466 4.76 -4.21 11.25
N ASN A 467 3.44 -4.21 11.18
CA ASN A 467 2.49 -4.37 12.27
C ASN A 467 1.37 -5.31 11.79
N PHE A 468 1.74 -6.59 11.60
CA PHE A 468 0.94 -7.58 10.86
C PHE A 468 -0.47 -7.73 11.45
N VAL A 469 -0.57 -8.01 12.74
CA VAL A 469 -1.87 -8.25 13.40
C VAL A 469 -2.79 -7.04 13.30
N ARG A 470 -2.23 -5.83 13.27
CA ARG A 470 -3.03 -4.61 13.11
C ARG A 470 -3.42 -4.34 11.65
N ALA A 471 -2.62 -4.83 10.71
CA ALA A 471 -2.86 -4.64 9.27
C ALA A 471 -3.91 -5.61 8.68
N ILE A 472 -4.04 -6.82 9.25
CA ILE A 472 -4.93 -7.88 8.75
C ILE A 472 -6.40 -7.66 9.15
N PRO A 473 -7.35 -8.33 8.49
CA PRO A 473 -8.77 -8.33 8.89
C PRO A 473 -9.03 -9.13 10.18
N ASP A 474 -10.24 -8.98 10.71
CA ASP A 474 -10.85 -9.85 11.73
C ASP A 474 -10.09 -9.94 13.06
N HIS A 475 -9.71 -8.78 13.61
CA HIS A 475 -8.93 -8.71 14.85
C HIS A 475 -9.53 -9.52 16.00
N GLY A 476 -10.87 -9.57 16.10
CA GLY A 476 -11.57 -10.28 17.17
C GLY A 476 -11.27 -11.79 17.19
N GLN A 477 -11.09 -12.40 16.03
CA GLN A 477 -10.69 -13.80 15.92
C GLN A 477 -9.17 -13.99 15.91
N MET A 478 -8.47 -13.08 15.23
CA MET A 478 -7.03 -13.22 15.03
C MET A 478 -6.20 -13.00 16.28
N GLU A 479 -6.51 -12.01 17.11
CA GLU A 479 -5.72 -11.70 18.30
C GLU A 479 -5.67 -12.88 19.31
N PRO A 480 -6.79 -13.56 19.66
CA PRO A 480 -6.73 -14.74 20.49
C PRO A 480 -5.98 -15.92 19.85
N ALA A 481 -6.13 -16.13 18.54
CA ALA A 481 -5.40 -17.18 17.82
C ALA A 481 -3.91 -16.92 17.78
N TRP A 482 -3.51 -15.66 17.54
CA TRP A 482 -2.13 -15.22 17.50
C TRP A 482 -1.37 -15.53 18.79
N ARG A 483 -2.01 -15.29 19.94
CA ARG A 483 -1.41 -15.55 21.26
C ARG A 483 -1.18 -17.04 21.57
N ARG A 484 -1.73 -17.96 20.76
CA ARG A 484 -1.48 -19.40 20.88
C ARG A 484 -0.25 -19.86 20.07
N LEU A 485 0.38 -18.99 19.30
CA LEU A 485 1.61 -19.32 18.59
C LEU A 485 2.71 -19.70 19.59
N ARG A 486 3.52 -20.70 19.23
CA ARG A 486 4.67 -21.11 20.03
C ARG A 486 5.77 -20.04 20.02
N LEU A 487 6.03 -19.46 18.83
CA LEU A 487 7.06 -18.45 18.65
C LEU A 487 6.53 -17.27 17.85
N THR A 488 6.70 -16.04 18.37
CA THR A 488 6.48 -14.80 17.62
C THR A 488 7.74 -13.93 17.68
N VAL A 489 8.26 -13.54 16.51
CA VAL A 489 9.46 -12.68 16.40
C VAL A 489 9.07 -11.38 15.70
N ASN A 490 9.19 -10.26 16.43
CA ASN A 490 8.86 -8.93 15.96
C ASN A 490 10.16 -8.15 15.68
N VAL A 491 10.59 -8.10 14.42
CA VAL A 491 11.75 -7.30 14.00
C VAL A 491 11.25 -5.91 13.62
N ILE A 492 11.32 -4.95 14.53
CA ILE A 492 10.66 -3.64 14.41
C ILE A 492 11.54 -2.50 14.94
N THR A 493 11.23 -1.28 14.53
CA THR A 493 12.00 -0.08 14.96
C THR A 493 11.32 0.69 16.09
N LYS A 494 10.02 0.56 16.24
CA LYS A 494 9.18 1.19 17.28
C LYS A 494 8.16 0.18 17.81
N LEU A 495 7.70 0.38 19.02
CA LEU A 495 6.65 -0.46 19.62
C LEU A 495 5.34 -0.33 18.86
N ASN A 496 4.70 -1.45 18.58
CA ASN A 496 3.41 -1.50 17.90
C ASN A 496 2.51 -2.63 18.44
N ARG A 497 1.27 -2.67 17.95
CA ARG A 497 0.23 -3.61 18.43
C ARG A 497 0.64 -5.08 18.32
N SER A 498 1.30 -5.49 17.23
CA SER A 498 1.70 -6.89 17.03
C SER A 498 2.64 -7.40 18.13
N ALA A 499 3.52 -6.53 18.63
CA ALA A 499 4.44 -6.87 19.70
C ALA A 499 3.76 -7.05 21.08
N LEU A 500 2.54 -6.52 21.24
CA LEU A 500 1.75 -6.62 22.47
C LEU A 500 0.81 -7.83 22.52
N LEU A 501 0.91 -8.70 21.54
CA LEU A 501 0.19 -9.97 21.45
C LEU A 501 1.21 -11.12 21.46
N PRO A 502 1.96 -11.31 22.59
CA PRO A 502 2.98 -12.34 22.64
C PRO A 502 2.39 -13.74 22.51
N GLY A 503 3.07 -14.62 21.76
CA GLY A 503 2.92 -16.06 21.87
C GLY A 503 3.59 -16.61 23.13
N GLU A 504 3.74 -17.93 23.22
CA GLU A 504 4.42 -18.58 24.38
C GLU A 504 5.86 -18.07 24.54
N ILE A 505 6.60 -17.95 23.42
CA ILE A 505 7.90 -17.32 23.32
C ILE A 505 7.77 -16.14 22.36
N SER A 506 8.10 -14.94 22.81
CA SER A 506 7.97 -13.74 21.99
C SER A 506 9.17 -12.81 22.14
N TYR A 507 9.61 -12.29 20.99
CA TYR A 507 10.74 -11.39 20.90
C TYR A 507 10.37 -10.06 20.24
N ILE A 508 10.94 -8.97 20.75
CA ILE A 508 11.05 -7.68 20.08
C ILE A 508 12.53 -7.50 19.75
N LEU A 509 12.86 -7.49 18.45
CA LEU A 509 14.22 -7.37 17.94
C LEU A 509 14.37 -6.05 17.20
N PRO A 510 14.94 -5.00 17.84
CA PRO A 510 15.05 -3.70 17.21
C PRO A 510 16.22 -3.65 16.24
N VAL A 511 15.98 -3.07 15.08
CA VAL A 511 16.95 -2.95 14.00
C VAL A 511 17.21 -1.49 13.63
N ILE A 512 18.33 -1.25 12.96
CA ILE A 512 18.64 0.06 12.40
C ILE A 512 17.61 0.43 11.31
N GLY A 513 17.27 1.71 11.24
CA GLY A 513 16.35 2.24 10.22
C GLY A 513 17.06 2.57 8.91
N ARG A 514 16.29 2.85 7.87
CA ARG A 514 16.80 3.15 6.52
C ARG A 514 17.73 4.37 6.46
N LEU A 515 17.49 5.37 7.32
CA LEU A 515 18.29 6.58 7.38
C LEU A 515 19.52 6.45 8.30
N GLU A 516 19.64 5.35 8.99
CA GLU A 516 20.75 5.08 9.91
C GLU A 516 21.91 4.39 9.18
N ILE A 517 23.12 4.69 9.61
CA ILE A 517 24.35 4.16 9.02
C ILE A 517 24.55 2.74 9.53
N ASP A 518 24.69 1.80 8.62
CA ASP A 518 25.20 0.47 8.90
C ASP A 518 26.68 0.44 8.51
N GLU A 519 27.56 0.19 9.48
CA GLU A 519 29.00 0.17 9.30
C GLU A 519 29.55 -1.21 9.65
N THR A 520 30.26 -1.81 8.71
CA THR A 520 30.87 -3.12 8.82
C THR A 520 32.38 -3.03 8.62
N ALA A 521 33.08 -4.16 8.61
CA ALA A 521 34.49 -4.20 8.27
C ALA A 521 34.81 -3.75 6.83
N ALA A 522 33.82 -3.84 5.93
CA ALA A 522 33.92 -3.33 4.55
C ALA A 522 33.55 -1.83 4.41
N GLY A 523 33.29 -1.14 5.54
CA GLY A 523 32.90 0.25 5.58
C GLY A 523 31.39 0.47 5.64
N GLN A 524 30.94 1.69 5.32
CA GLN A 524 29.52 2.04 5.30
C GLN A 524 28.77 1.25 4.24
N GLN A 525 27.79 0.50 4.64
CA GLN A 525 26.96 -0.28 3.76
C GLN A 525 25.85 0.56 3.12
N VAL A 526 25.43 0.17 1.93
CA VAL A 526 24.35 0.81 1.16
C VAL A 526 23.32 -0.23 0.78
N LEU A 527 22.08 0.23 0.65
CA LEU A 527 20.91 -0.58 0.34
C LEU A 527 20.31 -0.14 -0.99
N SER A 528 19.40 -0.92 -1.54
CA SER A 528 18.66 -0.56 -2.74
C SER A 528 17.16 -0.80 -2.60
N MET A 529 16.37 -0.04 -3.36
CA MET A 529 14.91 -0.09 -3.39
C MET A 529 14.40 0.06 -4.82
N GLU A 530 13.23 -0.49 -5.10
CA GLU A 530 12.52 -0.33 -6.37
C GLU A 530 11.25 0.50 -6.17
N ASP A 531 11.07 1.54 -6.98
CA ASP A 531 9.88 2.38 -6.96
C ASP A 531 8.73 1.83 -7.83
N THR A 532 7.60 2.55 -7.85
CA THR A 532 6.38 2.12 -8.56
C THR A 532 6.53 2.06 -10.08
N SER A 533 7.55 2.72 -10.66
CA SER A 533 7.88 2.70 -12.09
C SER A 533 8.95 1.65 -12.47
N ALA A 534 9.23 0.71 -11.56
CA ALA A 534 10.26 -0.31 -11.72
C ALA A 534 11.70 0.25 -11.82
N CYS A 535 11.94 1.44 -11.26
CA CYS A 535 13.28 1.99 -11.15
C CYS A 535 13.93 1.60 -9.82
N VAL A 536 15.14 1.06 -9.90
CA VAL A 536 15.95 0.64 -8.74
C VAL A 536 16.94 1.74 -8.38
N HIS A 537 16.95 2.11 -7.10
CA HIS A 537 17.76 3.21 -6.58
C HIS A 537 18.63 2.78 -5.42
N GLY A 538 19.86 3.31 -5.36
CA GLY A 538 20.72 3.23 -4.18
C GLY A 538 20.21 4.10 -3.03
N ASN A 539 20.49 3.65 -1.79
CA ASN A 539 20.13 4.30 -0.55
C ASN A 539 21.31 4.28 0.41
N ARG A 540 21.66 5.43 0.94
CA ARG A 540 22.76 5.62 1.91
C ARG A 540 22.22 6.15 3.23
N GLY A 541 22.57 5.50 4.35
CA GLY A 541 22.29 6.00 5.70
C GLY A 541 23.06 7.31 5.99
N LEU A 542 22.46 8.19 6.76
CA LEU A 542 23.00 9.53 7.05
C LEU A 542 23.20 9.79 8.53
N ARG A 543 22.67 8.98 9.41
CA ARG A 543 22.65 9.18 10.86
C ARG A 543 23.17 7.97 11.61
N LYS A 544 23.80 8.21 12.75
CA LYS A 544 24.15 7.12 13.65
C LYS A 544 22.89 6.39 14.13
N PRO A 545 22.95 5.09 14.35
CA PRO A 545 21.86 4.32 14.91
C PRO A 545 21.30 4.91 16.20
N ALA A 546 20.00 4.74 16.43
CA ALA A 546 19.31 5.24 17.62
C ALA A 546 19.87 4.67 18.93
N SER A 547 20.51 3.51 18.87
CA SER A 547 21.18 2.84 19.98
C SER A 547 22.38 2.04 19.48
N PRO A 548 23.46 1.91 20.27
CA PRO A 548 24.59 1.05 19.92
C PRO A 548 24.27 -0.45 20.00
N HIS A 549 23.12 -0.81 20.53
CA HIS A 549 22.65 -2.20 20.63
C HIS A 549 21.84 -2.67 19.42
N LEU A 550 21.62 -1.81 18.42
CA LEU A 550 20.90 -2.17 17.19
C LEU A 550 21.83 -2.87 16.20
N ILE A 551 21.27 -3.81 15.47
CA ILE A 551 21.94 -4.47 14.33
C ILE A 551 21.07 -4.27 13.07
N SER A 552 21.64 -4.54 11.89
CA SER A 552 20.86 -4.50 10.66
C SER A 552 19.97 -5.74 10.49
N GLU A 553 18.91 -5.60 9.70
CA GLU A 553 18.05 -6.71 9.29
C GLU A 553 18.87 -7.80 8.57
N ILE A 554 19.82 -7.38 7.74
CA ILE A 554 20.71 -8.29 6.98
C ILE A 554 21.55 -9.13 7.94
N ARG A 555 22.18 -8.50 8.92
CA ARG A 555 22.96 -9.21 9.93
C ARG A 555 22.10 -10.22 10.70
N LEU A 556 20.92 -9.80 11.14
CA LEU A 556 19.99 -10.69 11.86
C LEU A 556 19.60 -11.92 11.02
N ILE A 557 19.26 -11.72 9.74
CA ILE A 557 18.92 -12.83 8.83
C ILE A 557 20.11 -13.80 8.71
N CYS A 558 21.31 -13.30 8.49
CA CYS A 558 22.51 -14.11 8.35
C CYS A 558 22.86 -14.87 9.65
N GLU A 559 22.79 -14.23 10.82
CA GLU A 559 23.03 -14.88 12.11
C GLU A 559 22.00 -15.99 12.38
N LEU A 560 20.71 -15.76 12.06
CA LEU A 560 19.68 -16.80 12.15
C LEU A 560 19.96 -17.94 11.19
N ALA A 561 20.32 -17.64 9.92
CA ALA A 561 20.60 -18.64 8.92
C ALA A 561 21.77 -19.58 9.34
N LEU A 562 22.84 -19.01 9.86
CA LEU A 562 23.99 -19.77 10.37
C LEU A 562 23.63 -20.71 11.54
N LYS A 563 22.57 -20.42 12.29
CA LYS A 563 22.11 -21.21 13.43
C LYS A 563 20.99 -22.18 13.11
N VAL A 564 20.16 -21.86 12.12
CA VAL A 564 18.96 -22.65 11.76
C VAL A 564 19.23 -23.66 10.68
N LEU A 565 20.01 -23.28 9.66
CA LEU A 565 20.21 -24.05 8.45
C LEU A 565 21.42 -25.00 8.57
N ASP A 566 21.38 -26.10 7.81
CA ASP A 566 22.54 -26.93 7.65
C ASP A 566 23.64 -26.17 6.87
N PRO A 567 24.93 -26.43 7.16
CA PRO A 567 26.02 -25.76 6.48
C PRO A 567 25.96 -26.00 4.96
N ASN A 568 25.95 -24.90 4.20
CA ASN A 568 26.03 -24.92 2.75
C ASN A 568 27.15 -23.99 2.28
N PRO A 569 28.27 -24.49 1.71
CA PRO A 569 29.43 -23.67 1.35
C PRO A 569 29.14 -22.73 0.16
N ARG A 570 28.05 -22.95 -0.60
CA ARG A 570 27.62 -22.06 -1.67
C ARG A 570 26.95 -20.79 -1.16
N VAL A 571 26.43 -20.80 0.08
CA VAL A 571 25.75 -19.65 0.67
C VAL A 571 26.65 -18.97 1.67
N ARG A 572 27.19 -17.83 1.33
CA ARG A 572 28.24 -17.14 2.08
C ARG A 572 27.66 -16.15 3.10
N TRP A 573 26.85 -16.64 4.07
CA TRP A 573 26.15 -15.79 5.06
C TRP A 573 27.09 -14.81 5.80
N THR A 574 28.32 -15.20 6.12
CA THR A 574 29.30 -14.35 6.79
C THR A 574 29.77 -13.21 5.89
N ASP A 575 29.96 -13.47 4.60
CA ASP A 575 30.38 -12.45 3.65
C ASP A 575 29.24 -11.43 3.41
N TYR A 576 27.99 -11.93 3.30
CA TYR A 576 26.82 -11.09 3.09
C TYR A 576 26.55 -10.09 4.22
N MET A 577 26.79 -10.45 5.49
CA MET A 577 26.67 -9.50 6.60
C MET A 577 27.85 -8.55 6.72
N THR A 578 28.95 -8.80 6.00
CA THR A 578 30.14 -7.95 5.98
C THR A 578 30.14 -6.96 4.83
N ASP A 579 29.75 -7.41 3.62
CA ASP A 579 29.71 -6.57 2.41
C ASP A 579 28.41 -6.83 1.61
N TYR A 580 27.53 -5.85 1.56
CA TYR A 580 26.24 -5.95 0.86
C TYR A 580 26.39 -5.96 -0.67
N ALA A 581 27.55 -5.60 -1.22
CA ALA A 581 27.85 -5.76 -2.62
C ALA A 581 27.85 -7.26 -3.02
N GLU A 582 28.26 -8.16 -2.12
CA GLU A 582 28.17 -9.60 -2.35
C GLU A 582 26.72 -10.05 -2.58
N ILE A 583 25.76 -9.52 -1.79
CA ILE A 583 24.33 -9.83 -1.96
C ILE A 583 23.83 -9.35 -3.32
N ARG A 584 24.22 -8.15 -3.75
CA ARG A 584 23.83 -7.60 -5.07
C ARG A 584 24.45 -8.38 -6.23
N ARG A 585 25.64 -8.98 -6.05
CA ARG A 585 26.21 -9.93 -7.03
C ARG A 585 25.35 -11.18 -7.16
N GLU A 586 24.86 -11.73 -6.02
CA GLU A 586 23.96 -12.89 -6.04
C GLU A 586 22.61 -12.54 -6.68
N ILE A 587 22.03 -11.36 -6.40
CA ILE A 587 20.82 -10.89 -7.07
C ILE A 587 21.05 -10.80 -8.58
N SER A 588 22.20 -10.25 -9.01
CA SER A 588 22.56 -10.13 -10.43
C SER A 588 22.73 -11.51 -11.11
N ALA A 589 23.27 -12.48 -10.38
CA ALA A 589 23.40 -13.86 -10.89
C ALA A 589 22.04 -14.55 -11.02
N THR A 590 21.12 -14.33 -10.09
CA THR A 590 19.76 -14.89 -10.14
C THR A 590 18.90 -14.22 -11.22
N LEU A 591 19.04 -12.90 -11.39
CA LEU A 591 18.19 -12.04 -12.22
C LEU A 591 19.01 -11.20 -13.22
N PRO A 592 19.84 -11.82 -14.09
CA PRO A 592 20.83 -11.12 -14.91
C PRO A 592 20.22 -10.14 -15.90
N ASP A 593 19.02 -10.40 -16.43
CA ASP A 593 18.38 -9.54 -17.42
C ASP A 593 17.98 -8.18 -16.86
N SER A 594 17.69 -8.13 -15.55
CA SER A 594 17.26 -6.89 -14.88
C SER A 594 18.37 -6.21 -14.08
N PHE A 595 19.28 -6.97 -13.46
CA PHE A 595 20.24 -6.47 -12.47
C PHE A 595 21.71 -6.53 -12.92
N TRP A 596 21.98 -6.47 -14.23
CA TRP A 596 23.36 -6.35 -14.74
C TRP A 596 23.98 -5.01 -14.29
N ASP A 597 25.29 -5.01 -13.96
CA ASP A 597 26.04 -3.84 -13.48
C ASP A 597 25.35 -3.10 -12.32
N TYR A 598 24.79 -3.85 -11.37
CA TYR A 598 23.90 -3.36 -10.32
C TYR A 598 24.54 -2.26 -9.48
N GLU A 599 25.79 -2.48 -9.01
CA GLU A 599 26.52 -1.56 -8.13
C GLU A 599 26.64 -0.14 -8.73
N ARG A 600 26.88 -0.03 -10.01
CA ARG A 600 26.99 1.25 -10.69
C ARG A 600 25.62 1.85 -11.00
N ARG A 601 24.72 1.03 -11.58
CA ARG A 601 23.44 1.50 -12.12
C ARG A 601 22.48 2.03 -11.06
N MET A 602 22.49 1.48 -9.84
CA MET A 602 21.62 1.97 -8.78
C MET A 602 21.90 3.42 -8.36
N TRP A 603 23.05 3.97 -8.76
CA TRP A 603 23.45 5.37 -8.51
C TRP A 603 23.26 6.27 -9.73
N GLU A 604 22.73 5.77 -10.82
CA GLU A 604 22.37 6.61 -11.96
C GLU A 604 21.26 7.61 -11.57
N PRO A 605 21.24 8.82 -12.16
CA PRO A 605 20.15 9.76 -11.96
C PRO A 605 18.79 9.15 -12.34
N GLY A 606 17.84 9.12 -11.39
CA GLY A 606 16.57 8.43 -11.59
C GLY A 606 16.60 6.92 -11.36
N GLY A 607 17.78 6.36 -11.00
CA GLY A 607 17.99 4.93 -10.89
C GLY A 607 18.00 4.21 -12.24
N PHE A 608 18.01 2.88 -12.24
CA PHE A 608 17.84 2.12 -13.47
C PHE A 608 16.46 1.43 -13.51
N GLN A 609 15.79 1.54 -14.65
CA GLN A 609 14.54 0.84 -14.88
C GLN A 609 14.82 -0.62 -15.23
N ARG A 610 14.09 -1.53 -14.57
CA ARG A 610 14.09 -2.94 -14.95
C ARG A 610 13.49 -3.14 -16.35
N ASP A 611 13.72 -4.29 -16.93
CA ASP A 611 13.10 -4.65 -18.20
C ASP A 611 11.57 -4.63 -18.12
N LEU A 612 10.94 -3.88 -19.02
CA LEU A 612 9.49 -3.74 -19.18
C LEU A 612 9.09 -4.20 -20.60
N PRO A 613 8.79 -5.48 -20.80
CA PRO A 613 8.50 -6.04 -22.14
C PRO A 613 7.35 -5.31 -22.83
N VAL A 614 6.32 -4.92 -22.09
CA VAL A 614 5.15 -4.21 -22.62
C VAL A 614 5.50 -2.87 -23.28
N LYS A 615 6.57 -2.17 -22.87
CA LYS A 615 7.05 -0.97 -23.55
C LYS A 615 7.48 -1.21 -24.99
N ARG A 616 7.91 -2.43 -25.29
CA ARG A 616 8.29 -2.88 -26.66
C ARG A 616 7.17 -3.67 -27.34
N ARG A 617 5.95 -3.72 -26.72
CA ARG A 617 4.82 -4.52 -27.18
C ARG A 617 5.13 -6.02 -27.25
N GLU A 618 5.96 -6.51 -26.35
CA GLU A 618 6.23 -7.92 -26.14
C GLU A 618 5.26 -8.42 -25.04
N TRP A 619 4.36 -9.29 -25.42
CA TRP A 619 3.28 -9.78 -24.55
C TRP A 619 3.66 -11.18 -24.04
N ARG A 620 3.92 -11.30 -22.72
CA ARG A 620 4.25 -12.56 -22.06
C ARG A 620 2.98 -13.20 -21.47
N THR A 621 1.92 -13.24 -22.25
CA THR A 621 0.64 -13.90 -21.95
C THR A 621 0.60 -15.28 -22.61
N ASP A 622 -0.39 -16.10 -22.24
CA ASP A 622 -0.60 -17.42 -22.83
C ASP A 622 -0.87 -17.39 -24.34
N THR A 623 -1.48 -16.28 -24.80
CA THR A 623 -1.80 -16.06 -26.22
C THR A 623 -0.63 -15.45 -27.02
N GLY A 624 0.42 -14.98 -26.34
CA GLY A 624 1.48 -14.16 -26.93
C GLY A 624 1.01 -12.79 -27.40
N ARG A 625 -0.20 -12.34 -26.96
CA ARG A 625 -0.83 -11.05 -27.26
C ARG A 625 -1.40 -10.43 -26.01
N ALA A 626 -1.71 -9.13 -26.04
CA ALA A 626 -2.49 -8.50 -24.97
C ALA A 626 -3.93 -8.99 -25.02
N ASN A 627 -4.47 -9.42 -23.90
CA ASN A 627 -5.79 -10.05 -23.85
C ASN A 627 -6.86 -9.05 -23.38
N PHE A 628 -7.89 -8.87 -24.19
CA PHE A 628 -9.15 -8.35 -23.70
C PHE A 628 -9.82 -9.38 -22.80
N VAL A 629 -10.00 -9.04 -21.55
CA VAL A 629 -10.64 -9.94 -20.56
C VAL A 629 -12.08 -9.51 -20.35
N THR A 630 -13.01 -10.41 -20.57
CA THR A 630 -14.44 -10.17 -20.34
C THR A 630 -14.76 -10.52 -18.88
N PRO A 631 -15.32 -9.58 -18.08
CA PRO A 631 -15.75 -9.87 -16.71
C PRO A 631 -16.87 -10.91 -16.65
N GLY A 632 -17.06 -11.52 -15.47
CA GLY A 632 -18.09 -12.53 -15.24
C GLY A 632 -19.51 -11.98 -15.36
N GLY A 633 -19.77 -10.80 -14.85
CA GLY A 633 -21.08 -10.15 -14.93
C GLY A 633 -21.21 -8.97 -13.97
N LEU A 634 -22.23 -8.14 -14.22
CA LEU A 634 -22.54 -6.94 -13.44
C LEU A 634 -23.89 -7.02 -12.73
N ASP A 635 -24.66 -8.11 -12.96
CA ASP A 635 -26.00 -8.27 -12.43
C ASP A 635 -26.01 -8.40 -10.90
N GLU A 636 -25.03 -9.11 -10.34
CA GLU A 636 -24.85 -9.28 -8.90
C GLU A 636 -23.76 -8.36 -8.36
N ASP A 637 -23.98 -7.83 -7.13
CA ASP A 637 -22.99 -7.06 -6.41
C ASP A 637 -22.09 -7.98 -5.57
N ALA A 638 -20.93 -8.32 -6.10
CA ALA A 638 -20.00 -9.22 -5.41
C ALA A 638 -19.59 -8.74 -4.02
N ASP A 639 -19.60 -7.42 -3.77
CA ASP A 639 -19.20 -6.83 -2.50
C ASP A 639 -20.34 -6.74 -1.48
N MET A 640 -21.61 -6.76 -1.93
CA MET A 640 -22.78 -6.54 -1.06
C MET A 640 -23.76 -7.69 -1.18
N PRO A 641 -24.05 -8.37 -0.07
CA PRO A 641 -25.17 -9.31 -0.06
C PRO A 641 -26.49 -8.57 -0.31
N ASP A 642 -27.48 -9.27 -0.82
CA ASP A 642 -28.83 -8.72 -1.01
C ASP A 642 -29.57 -8.65 0.35
N VAL A 643 -29.17 -7.70 1.18
CA VAL A 643 -29.62 -7.54 2.57
C VAL A 643 -30.14 -6.12 2.82
N GLY A 644 -31.37 -5.85 2.48
CA GLY A 644 -32.11 -4.69 2.98
C GLY A 644 -31.49 -3.29 2.82
N HIS A 645 -32.33 -2.27 2.92
CA HIS A 645 -31.94 -0.86 2.70
C HIS A 645 -31.07 -0.23 3.80
N ASP A 646 -30.88 -0.91 4.97
CA ASP A 646 -30.13 -0.36 6.10
C ASP A 646 -28.65 -0.75 6.09
N VAL A 647 -28.25 -1.62 5.14
CA VAL A 647 -26.84 -2.01 4.97
C VAL A 647 -26.11 -0.99 4.13
N LEU A 648 -25.00 -0.51 4.67
CA LEU A 648 -24.14 0.49 4.05
C LEU A 648 -22.78 -0.10 3.67
N ARG A 649 -22.13 0.49 2.68
CA ARG A 649 -20.80 0.11 2.19
C ARG A 649 -19.73 0.87 2.96
N LEU A 650 -19.08 0.21 3.90
CA LEU A 650 -17.96 0.81 4.64
C LEU A 650 -16.70 0.79 3.79
N MET A 651 -16.15 1.96 3.52
CA MET A 651 -14.82 2.16 2.95
C MET A 651 -13.81 2.43 4.05
N THR A 652 -12.76 1.62 4.15
CA THR A 652 -11.63 1.98 5.02
C THR A 652 -10.81 3.09 4.38
N LEU A 653 -10.52 4.14 5.16
CA LEU A 653 -9.85 5.34 4.70
C LEU A 653 -8.50 5.55 5.41
N ARG A 654 -7.60 6.24 4.76
CA ARG A 654 -6.36 6.72 5.35
C ARG A 654 -6.48 8.20 5.68
N SER A 655 -6.09 8.59 6.90
CA SER A 655 -6.02 10.01 7.28
C SER A 655 -4.77 10.70 6.72
N ASN A 656 -4.73 12.03 6.78
CA ASN A 656 -3.55 12.80 6.37
C ASN A 656 -2.35 12.59 7.31
N ASP A 657 -2.60 12.33 8.60
CA ASP A 657 -1.57 12.07 9.62
C ASP A 657 -1.33 10.57 9.84
N GLN A 658 -1.17 9.83 8.74
CA GLN A 658 -1.01 8.38 8.77
C GLN A 658 -0.18 7.88 7.59
N PHE A 659 0.56 6.80 7.79
CA PHE A 659 1.11 5.96 6.74
C PHE A 659 0.89 4.48 7.09
N ASN A 660 0.00 3.81 6.35
CA ASN A 660 -0.42 2.45 6.62
C ASN A 660 -0.93 2.31 8.08
N THR A 661 -0.42 1.36 8.88
CA THR A 661 -0.76 1.22 10.31
C THR A 661 -0.09 2.26 11.20
N THR A 662 0.92 2.98 10.73
CA THR A 662 1.59 4.05 11.47
C THR A 662 0.73 5.30 11.53
N VAL A 663 0.36 5.74 12.73
CA VAL A 663 -0.44 6.93 13.00
C VAL A 663 0.47 8.04 13.54
N TYR A 664 0.59 9.14 12.78
CA TYR A 664 1.41 10.29 13.20
C TYR A 664 0.65 11.28 14.07
N GLY A 665 -0.69 11.20 14.14
CA GLY A 665 -1.54 12.09 14.93
C GLY A 665 -3.02 11.77 14.74
N TYR A 666 -3.86 12.47 15.51
CA TYR A 666 -5.31 12.29 15.51
C TYR A 666 -6.03 13.18 14.50
N ASP A 667 -5.30 14.03 13.79
CA ASP A 667 -5.89 15.01 12.91
C ASP A 667 -5.93 14.53 11.47
N ASP A 668 -7.08 14.65 10.82
CA ASP A 668 -7.20 14.58 9.37
C ASP A 668 -7.57 15.96 8.83
N ARG A 669 -6.55 16.77 8.58
CA ARG A 669 -6.72 18.13 8.12
C ARG A 669 -7.58 18.22 6.85
N PHE A 670 -7.38 17.32 5.90
CA PHE A 670 -8.10 17.37 4.62
C PHE A 670 -9.60 17.08 4.76
N ARG A 671 -9.98 16.27 5.74
CA ARG A 671 -11.39 16.00 6.06
C ARG A 671 -11.94 16.86 7.19
N GLY A 672 -11.09 17.73 7.78
CA GLY A 672 -11.50 18.64 8.84
C GLY A 672 -11.83 17.95 10.16
N ILE A 673 -11.19 16.81 10.42
CA ILE A 673 -11.37 16.04 11.65
C ILE A 673 -10.15 16.27 12.54
N ASN A 674 -10.37 16.63 13.80
CA ASN A 674 -9.29 16.87 14.75
C ASN A 674 -9.54 16.11 16.07
N ASN A 675 -8.46 15.74 16.73
CA ASN A 675 -8.42 15.10 18.04
C ASN A 675 -9.11 13.73 18.12
N THR A 676 -9.44 13.09 17.00
CA THR A 676 -10.06 11.77 17.01
C THR A 676 -9.86 11.04 15.68
N ARG A 677 -9.86 9.70 15.76
CA ARG A 677 -9.93 8.79 14.63
C ARG A 677 -11.20 7.92 14.65
N LYS A 678 -11.97 7.98 15.75
CA LYS A 678 -13.22 7.23 15.89
C LYS A 678 -14.37 8.01 15.24
N VAL A 679 -14.41 7.99 13.92
CA VAL A 679 -15.44 8.70 13.13
C VAL A 679 -16.00 7.79 12.04
N VAL A 680 -17.27 7.98 11.72
CA VAL A 680 -17.91 7.44 10.52
C VAL A 680 -18.42 8.61 9.67
N LEU A 681 -17.88 8.71 8.45
CA LEU A 681 -18.26 9.72 7.46
C LEU A 681 -19.50 9.21 6.71
N MET A 682 -20.58 9.97 6.72
CA MET A 682 -21.86 9.54 6.16
C MET A 682 -22.50 10.64 5.32
N ASN A 683 -23.20 10.23 4.27
CA ASN A 683 -24.06 11.15 3.51
C ASN A 683 -25.19 11.68 4.41
N ARG A 684 -25.53 12.95 4.25
CA ARG A 684 -26.60 13.58 5.03
C ARG A 684 -27.95 12.86 4.88
N SER A 685 -28.27 12.41 3.67
CA SER A 685 -29.50 11.67 3.40
C SER A 685 -29.56 10.33 4.15
N ASP A 686 -28.42 9.63 4.28
CA ASP A 686 -28.36 8.39 5.05
C ASP A 686 -28.45 8.63 6.56
N ILE A 687 -27.86 9.72 7.07
CA ILE A 687 -27.99 10.14 8.48
C ILE A 687 -29.47 10.37 8.80
N ASP A 688 -30.16 11.16 7.97
CA ASP A 688 -31.57 11.51 8.19
C ASP A 688 -32.49 10.27 8.01
N ARG A 689 -32.22 9.41 7.01
CA ARG A 689 -32.97 8.17 6.78
C ARG A 689 -32.86 7.17 7.93
N LEU A 690 -31.69 7.06 8.54
CA LEU A 690 -31.44 6.17 9.66
C LEU A 690 -31.81 6.77 11.03
N GLY A 691 -32.37 7.99 11.05
CA GLY A 691 -32.76 8.69 12.29
C GLY A 691 -31.59 9.06 13.19
N LEU A 692 -30.37 9.20 12.61
CA LEU A 692 -29.15 9.52 13.33
C LEU A 692 -28.95 11.06 13.41
N LYS A 693 -28.04 11.46 14.32
CA LYS A 693 -27.63 12.87 14.46
C LYS A 693 -26.13 13.02 14.23
N VAL A 694 -25.70 14.10 13.62
CA VAL A 694 -24.28 14.45 13.52
C VAL A 694 -23.70 14.59 14.95
N GLY A 695 -22.53 14.00 15.20
CA GLY A 695 -21.89 13.92 16.51
C GLY A 695 -22.42 12.82 17.43
N GLN A 696 -23.45 12.06 17.02
CA GLN A 696 -23.95 10.92 17.78
C GLN A 696 -22.93 9.78 17.77
N ALA A 697 -22.76 9.13 18.92
CA ALA A 697 -21.98 7.90 19.02
C ALA A 697 -22.76 6.71 18.48
N VAL A 698 -22.12 5.90 17.66
CA VAL A 698 -22.71 4.71 17.03
C VAL A 698 -21.79 3.52 17.09
N THR A 699 -22.34 2.33 17.06
CA THR A 699 -21.65 1.06 16.82
C THR A 699 -21.88 0.62 15.37
N LEU A 700 -20.80 0.35 14.66
CA LEU A 700 -20.85 -0.33 13.36
C LEU A 700 -20.86 -1.85 13.59
N LYS A 701 -21.70 -2.56 12.86
CA LYS A 701 -21.78 -4.01 12.90
C LYS A 701 -21.72 -4.58 11.48
N THR A 702 -20.87 -5.58 11.27
CA THR A 702 -20.75 -6.24 9.96
C THR A 702 -21.96 -7.14 9.66
N CYS A 703 -22.43 -7.05 8.42
CA CYS A 703 -23.45 -7.96 7.87
C CYS A 703 -22.73 -9.12 7.18
N ALA A 704 -22.48 -10.19 7.91
CA ALA A 704 -21.90 -11.43 7.41
C ALA A 704 -22.64 -12.61 8.05
N ASP A 705 -22.91 -13.65 7.25
CA ASP A 705 -23.60 -14.87 7.69
C ASP A 705 -22.55 -15.97 7.96
N ASP A 706 -21.64 -15.71 8.89
CA ASP A 706 -20.59 -16.66 9.29
C ASP A 706 -20.59 -16.95 10.82
N GLY A 707 -21.62 -16.45 11.51
CA GLY A 707 -21.79 -16.66 12.96
C GLY A 707 -20.85 -15.84 13.83
N VAL A 708 -20.01 -14.97 13.26
CA VAL A 708 -19.07 -14.12 14.00
C VAL A 708 -19.63 -12.71 14.19
N ASP A 709 -19.71 -12.27 15.44
CA ASP A 709 -20.16 -10.92 15.77
C ASP A 709 -18.98 -9.93 15.71
N ARG A 710 -18.94 -9.09 14.64
CA ARG A 710 -17.92 -8.07 14.46
C ARG A 710 -18.51 -6.69 14.68
N ARG A 711 -18.01 -5.98 15.68
CA ARG A 711 -18.51 -4.67 16.09
C ARG A 711 -17.37 -3.68 16.31
N LEU A 712 -17.64 -2.41 15.99
CA LEU A 712 -16.77 -1.29 16.31
C LEU A 712 -17.60 -0.18 16.94
N ALA A 713 -17.43 -0.02 18.24
CA ALA A 713 -18.19 0.92 19.06
C ALA A 713 -17.51 2.30 19.19
N GLY A 714 -18.28 3.30 19.61
CA GLY A 714 -17.80 4.64 19.92
C GLY A 714 -17.46 5.49 18.69
N MET A 715 -18.03 5.15 17.53
CA MET A 715 -17.81 5.92 16.30
C MET A 715 -18.71 7.14 16.25
N LEU A 716 -18.15 8.31 15.97
CA LEU A 716 -18.90 9.56 15.89
C LEU A 716 -19.39 9.80 14.46
N VAL A 717 -20.69 10.05 14.30
CA VAL A 717 -21.31 10.36 13.00
C VAL A 717 -20.85 11.73 12.51
N VAL A 718 -20.25 11.78 11.33
CA VAL A 718 -19.81 13.03 10.68
C VAL A 718 -20.49 13.13 9.32
N ALA A 719 -21.26 14.21 9.11
CA ALA A 719 -21.84 14.49 7.79
C ALA A 719 -20.72 14.81 6.79
N TYR A 720 -20.65 14.06 5.69
CA TYR A 720 -19.59 14.18 4.70
C TYR A 720 -20.14 13.95 3.29
N ASP A 721 -19.47 14.52 2.29
CA ASP A 721 -19.82 14.36 0.89
C ASP A 721 -19.30 12.99 0.37
N VAL A 722 -20.15 11.98 0.54
CA VAL A 722 -19.95 10.61 0.03
C VAL A 722 -21.22 10.15 -0.70
N PRO A 723 -21.16 9.22 -1.64
CA PRO A 723 -22.35 8.68 -2.30
C PRO A 723 -23.33 8.07 -1.28
N ILE A 724 -24.62 8.20 -1.55
CA ILE A 724 -25.68 7.58 -0.74
C ILE A 724 -25.45 6.07 -0.65
N GLY A 725 -25.61 5.49 0.53
CA GLY A 725 -25.36 4.08 0.81
C GLY A 725 -23.87 3.75 1.04
N CYS A 726 -22.97 4.76 1.00
CA CYS A 726 -21.54 4.59 1.30
C CYS A 726 -21.18 5.34 2.58
N ILE A 727 -20.31 4.73 3.38
CA ILE A 727 -19.74 5.37 4.58
C ILE A 727 -18.23 5.18 4.63
N GLY A 728 -17.53 6.07 5.32
CA GLY A 728 -16.08 6.01 5.48
C GLY A 728 -15.65 5.91 6.94
N GLY A 729 -14.67 5.06 7.23
CA GLY A 729 -14.02 4.96 8.54
C GLY A 729 -12.52 4.76 8.39
N TYR A 730 -11.73 5.07 9.43
CA TYR A 730 -10.28 4.95 9.30
C TYR A 730 -9.77 3.51 9.42
N TYR A 731 -8.81 3.19 8.60
CA TYR A 731 -7.89 2.07 8.71
C TYR A 731 -6.77 2.47 9.71
N PRO A 732 -6.28 1.61 10.60
CA PRO A 732 -6.65 0.19 10.74
C PRO A 732 -7.83 -0.09 11.70
N GLU A 733 -8.44 0.93 12.29
CA GLU A 733 -9.49 0.78 13.31
C GLU A 733 -10.67 -0.05 12.79
N CYS A 734 -11.06 0.16 11.53
CA CYS A 734 -12.18 -0.56 10.90
C CYS A 734 -11.86 -2.01 10.49
N ASN A 735 -10.61 -2.48 10.61
CA ASN A 735 -10.24 -3.85 10.20
C ASN A 735 -10.93 -4.93 11.04
N VAL A 736 -11.35 -4.62 12.26
CA VAL A 736 -12.14 -5.52 13.11
C VAL A 736 -13.48 -5.91 12.48
N LEU A 737 -14.00 -5.07 11.59
CA LEU A 737 -15.28 -5.28 10.90
C LEU A 737 -15.15 -6.15 9.64
N MET A 738 -13.95 -6.37 9.13
CA MET A 738 -13.73 -7.07 7.88
C MET A 738 -13.52 -8.56 8.11
N PRO A 739 -14.37 -9.46 7.58
CA PRO A 739 -14.15 -10.89 7.68
C PRO A 739 -12.91 -11.33 6.89
N ILE A 740 -12.18 -12.35 7.34
CA ILE A 740 -11.01 -12.91 6.64
C ILE A 740 -11.35 -13.37 5.21
N TRP A 741 -12.53 -13.98 5.04
CA TRP A 741 -12.99 -14.49 3.75
C TRP A 741 -13.48 -13.40 2.78
N HIS A 742 -13.61 -12.14 3.25
CA HIS A 742 -14.03 -11.01 2.41
C HIS A 742 -12.85 -10.42 1.67
N TYR A 743 -12.50 -11.00 0.54
CA TYR A 743 -11.35 -10.64 -0.28
C TYR A 743 -11.66 -10.64 -1.77
N ALA A 744 -10.76 -10.03 -2.56
CA ALA A 744 -10.82 -10.00 -4.02
C ALA A 744 -10.69 -11.40 -4.61
N VAL A 745 -11.64 -11.76 -5.48
CA VAL A 745 -11.64 -13.04 -6.20
C VAL A 745 -10.37 -13.14 -7.06
N GLY A 746 -9.70 -14.26 -7.00
CA GLY A 746 -8.48 -14.55 -7.75
C GLY A 746 -7.17 -14.06 -7.10
N SER A 747 -7.18 -12.99 -6.27
CA SER A 747 -5.97 -12.46 -5.65
C SER A 747 -5.92 -12.62 -4.13
N LYS A 748 -7.05 -12.88 -3.49
CA LYS A 748 -7.21 -12.89 -2.01
C LYS A 748 -6.74 -11.60 -1.31
N THR A 749 -6.70 -10.46 -2.03
CA THR A 749 -6.48 -9.16 -1.39
C THR A 749 -7.70 -8.80 -0.53
N PRO A 750 -7.57 -8.48 0.77
CA PRO A 750 -8.72 -8.12 1.61
C PRO A 750 -9.54 -6.99 0.98
N ALA A 751 -10.87 -7.19 0.85
CA ALA A 751 -11.78 -6.26 0.18
C ALA A 751 -12.22 -5.11 1.12
N ALA A 752 -11.24 -4.32 1.58
CA ALA A 752 -11.39 -3.32 2.63
C ALA A 752 -12.13 -2.04 2.18
N LYS A 753 -12.50 -1.91 0.91
CA LYS A 753 -13.16 -0.72 0.38
C LYS A 753 -14.67 -0.88 0.20
N THR A 754 -15.19 -2.06 0.50
CA THR A 754 -16.64 -2.31 0.51
C THR A 754 -16.95 -3.41 1.51
N VAL A 755 -17.03 -3.05 2.80
CA VAL A 755 -17.46 -3.98 3.85
C VAL A 755 -18.93 -3.69 4.17
N PRO A 756 -19.85 -4.68 4.07
CA PRO A 756 -21.26 -4.48 4.38
C PRO A 756 -21.48 -4.33 5.89
N VAL A 757 -22.03 -3.19 6.31
CA VAL A 757 -22.27 -2.90 7.74
C VAL A 757 -23.63 -2.25 7.98
N THR A 758 -24.15 -2.40 9.20
CA THR A 758 -25.24 -1.60 9.74
C THR A 758 -24.74 -0.64 10.81
N VAL A 759 -25.46 0.46 11.04
CA VAL A 759 -25.12 1.52 11.99
C VAL A 759 -26.15 1.55 13.11
N HIS A 760 -25.71 1.40 14.35
CA HIS A 760 -26.58 1.32 15.52
C HIS A 760 -26.25 2.47 16.50
N PRO A 761 -27.24 3.28 16.92
CA PRO A 761 -26.99 4.36 17.87
C PRO A 761 -26.63 3.82 19.27
N GLU A 762 -25.68 4.50 19.94
CA GLU A 762 -25.29 4.25 21.33
C GLU A 762 -25.99 5.28 22.26
N GLY A 763 -27.31 5.17 22.41
CA GLY A 763 -28.10 6.12 23.18
C GLY A 763 -28.18 7.52 22.55
N ASP A 764 -28.69 8.49 23.37
CA ASP A 764 -28.95 9.88 22.91
C ASP A 764 -27.76 10.83 23.07
N ARG A 765 -26.60 10.34 23.47
CA ARG A 765 -25.41 11.18 23.69
C ARG A 765 -24.89 11.71 22.36
N VAL A 766 -25.11 12.98 22.12
CA VAL A 766 -24.56 13.74 20.99
C VAL A 766 -23.43 14.60 21.53
N LEU A 767 -22.22 14.43 20.97
CA LEU A 767 -21.16 15.42 21.16
C LEU A 767 -21.50 16.60 20.24
N GLU A 768 -21.96 17.73 20.83
CA GLU A 768 -22.14 18.94 20.04
C GLU A 768 -20.78 19.27 19.37
N PRO A 769 -20.72 19.27 18.03
CA PRO A 769 -19.53 19.78 17.38
C PRO A 769 -19.41 21.26 17.76
N GLN A 770 -18.29 21.70 18.34
CA GLN A 770 -17.98 23.09 18.42
C GLN A 770 -17.91 23.62 16.99
N LEU A 771 -18.99 24.25 16.54
CA LEU A 771 -18.99 25.09 15.35
C LEU A 771 -18.09 26.29 15.71
N ALA A 772 -16.78 26.14 15.41
CA ALA A 772 -15.88 27.27 15.51
C ALA A 772 -16.39 28.33 14.51
N ASP A 773 -16.73 29.49 15.02
CA ASP A 773 -17.24 30.63 14.30
C ASP A 773 -16.55 30.84 12.93
N ALA A 774 -17.38 31.18 11.95
CA ALA A 774 -16.97 31.56 10.62
C ALA A 774 -16.34 32.97 10.65
N ALA A 775 -15.15 33.10 11.26
CA ALA A 775 -14.38 34.34 11.23
C ALA A 775 -12.90 34.04 11.01
N GLY A 776 -12.38 34.46 9.83
CA GLY A 776 -10.96 34.56 9.50
C GLY A 776 -10.56 33.83 8.22
#